data_779dd25f6f2e9ad23ef40d213cc2ccb4
#
_entry.id   779dd25f6f2e9ad23ef40d213cc2ccb4
#
_cell.length_a   1.000
_cell.length_b   1.000
_cell.length_c   1.000
_cell.angle_alpha   90.00
_cell.angle_beta   90.00
_cell.angle_gamma   90.00
#
_symmetry.space_group_name_H-M   'P 1'
#
loop_
_entity.id
_entity.type
_entity.pdbx_description
1 polymer ?
#
loop_
_entity_poly.entity_id
_entity_poly.type
_entity_poly.pdbx_seq_one_letter_code
_entity_poly.pdbx_strand_id
1 'polypeptide(L)'
;MLATPNPHSDAGQFRIDEVGLDSPLLEAVIKLHAAGKARLGPFPKGAFEDHARRKMILVAIAADKTVAGYLLYRVAKNRAAIVHLTTNANCRNKGIARLLVNHLKERSKHLLGISLRCRRDYNINDMWQRFGFTVRHSKEGRGADGALLDYWWFDHNHDDLFSQAASREDISDLVLTAMDANVFYDLTRDGRPHSEDTKVLQADWLQDSIVLCVTQEIYNEIHRSTNEDEKKRCRMAAQTFRELKTDEARVRALELELAPLFNGGAFDRDISDMRQIAHAVAAEVPFFVTRDTPLLDRSDPIFEKYGLRILHPTDLVNRLDMLRREAEYRPARLEGSNWRERLVVAEDVDHIVSLFKHKSRERSGKFEQRVRHFLVNPNAWTSSVVADANNSPTIYLVQSKNGSPRVEIASFRHTDHPLAGTLLRHLAHEITREANQSKLKVVVVTDAELSDEAKAALAELGFLPDVNAWWKISVAGLISRDELVAEIRSADIPASLKERLVGAIYVTPNADDESAVARLENLFSPAKLISSVAPCYVVSIRQSWAAHFFDIPVGGQTLMDLNERLHLGIEGAYYCSAHNTHVTAPGRVLWYVSGKGSMSIKACSHLEERTIGKPKELFAQYRHLGVYAWKHVLETTDGNLDHPLMAFRFTRTERFARPITLAELQQMDIPQPQNPRRITAEQFAAIYKRGMNL
;
A
#
# COMPACT_ATOMS: atom_id res chain seq x y z
N MET A 1 31.21 24.32 40.94
CA MET A 1 30.63 22.96 40.93
C MET A 1 29.14 23.10 40.77
N LEU A 2 28.65 23.02 39.55
CA LEU A 2 27.20 22.97 39.25
C LEU A 2 26.85 21.50 39.06
N ALA A 3 25.95 21.00 39.89
CA ALA A 3 25.50 19.62 39.88
C ALA A 3 24.73 19.31 38.57
N THR A 4 25.22 18.32 37.85
CA THR A 4 24.50 17.71 36.72
C THR A 4 23.27 16.99 37.26
N PRO A 5 22.06 17.21 36.71
CA PRO A 5 20.90 16.46 37.15
C PRO A 5 20.99 14.99 36.70
N ASN A 6 20.73 14.10 37.62
CA ASN A 6 20.74 12.66 37.47
C ASN A 6 19.59 12.22 36.53
N PRO A 7 19.79 11.51 35.40
CA PRO A 7 18.76 11.21 34.43
C PRO A 7 17.82 10.03 34.76
N HIS A 8 17.88 9.46 35.97
CA HIS A 8 17.22 8.19 36.33
C HIS A 8 16.08 8.28 37.35
N SER A 9 15.67 9.46 37.85
CA SER A 9 14.76 9.53 39.01
C SER A 9 13.26 9.65 38.69
N ASP A 10 12.82 9.84 37.44
CA ASP A 10 11.38 10.11 37.13
C ASP A 10 10.64 9.00 36.36
N ALA A 11 11.28 7.89 36.02
CA ALA A 11 10.65 6.80 35.27
C ALA A 11 9.51 6.06 36.00
N GLY A 12 9.38 6.26 37.32
CA GLY A 12 8.35 5.62 38.16
C GLY A 12 7.00 6.37 38.25
N GLN A 13 6.92 7.59 37.74
CA GLN A 13 5.71 8.42 37.88
C GLN A 13 4.64 8.23 36.79
N PHE A 14 4.98 7.63 35.66
CA PHE A 14 4.08 7.48 34.51
C PHE A 14 4.04 6.03 34.04
N ARG A 15 2.83 5.52 33.84
CA ARG A 15 2.57 4.22 33.22
C ARG A 15 2.19 4.41 31.77
N ILE A 16 2.74 3.58 30.86
CA ILE A 16 2.27 3.53 29.47
C ILE A 16 1.19 2.47 29.34
N ASP A 17 0.12 2.83 28.63
CA ASP A 17 -1.00 1.94 28.33
C ASP A 17 -1.41 2.10 26.86
N GLU A 18 -2.11 1.08 26.32
CA GLU A 18 -2.68 1.10 24.97
C GLU A 18 -4.16 1.51 25.05
N VAL A 19 -4.59 2.35 24.11
CA VAL A 19 -5.98 2.77 24.00
C VAL A 19 -6.72 1.91 23.00
N GLY A 20 -7.73 1.15 23.47
CA GLY A 20 -8.70 0.47 22.64
C GLY A 20 -9.93 1.34 22.37
N LEU A 21 -10.82 0.88 21.48
CA LEU A 21 -12.02 1.63 21.10
C LEU A 21 -12.94 1.89 22.30
N ASP A 22 -13.10 0.91 23.19
CA ASP A 22 -13.96 1.01 24.38
C ASP A 22 -13.24 1.60 25.60
N SER A 23 -12.02 2.09 25.41
CA SER A 23 -11.22 2.64 26.50
C SER A 23 -11.73 4.03 26.91
N PRO A 24 -11.95 4.28 28.20
CA PRO A 24 -12.31 5.62 28.69
C PRO A 24 -11.21 6.67 28.44
N LEU A 25 -9.98 6.21 28.15
CA LEU A 25 -8.85 7.08 27.84
C LEU A 25 -8.93 7.69 26.45
N LEU A 26 -9.72 7.12 25.51
CA LEU A 26 -9.84 7.62 24.15
C LEU A 26 -10.37 9.06 24.12
N GLU A 27 -11.38 9.34 24.92
CA GLU A 27 -11.96 10.70 24.99
C GLU A 27 -10.97 11.71 25.60
N ALA A 28 -10.15 11.29 26.56
CA ALA A 28 -9.10 12.12 27.13
C ALA A 28 -7.99 12.42 26.10
N VAL A 29 -7.64 11.45 25.26
CA VAL A 29 -6.70 11.64 24.14
C VAL A 29 -7.25 12.65 23.14
N ILE A 30 -8.52 12.54 22.73
CA ILE A 30 -9.17 13.47 21.80
C ILE A 30 -9.20 14.90 22.39
N LYS A 31 -9.52 15.05 23.69
CA LYS A 31 -9.47 16.34 24.39
C LYS A 31 -8.06 16.92 24.42
N LEU A 32 -7.03 16.08 24.67
CA LEU A 32 -5.64 16.52 24.67
C LEU A 32 -5.17 16.95 23.27
N HIS A 33 -5.64 16.23 22.22
CA HIS A 33 -5.42 16.65 20.82
C HIS A 33 -6.05 18.01 20.54
N ALA A 34 -7.30 18.24 20.94
CA ALA A 34 -8.00 19.50 20.71
C ALA A 34 -7.25 20.68 21.33
N ALA A 35 -6.65 20.52 22.52
CA ALA A 35 -5.82 21.51 23.16
C ALA A 35 -4.50 21.78 22.41
N GLY A 36 -3.98 20.80 21.65
CA GLY A 36 -2.75 20.90 20.84
C GLY A 36 -2.97 21.13 19.35
N LYS A 37 -4.22 21.34 18.91
CA LYS A 37 -4.65 21.36 17.50
C LYS A 37 -3.82 22.32 16.62
N ALA A 38 -3.41 23.47 17.14
CA ALA A 38 -2.60 24.45 16.42
C ALA A 38 -1.24 23.91 15.94
N ARG A 39 -0.67 22.90 16.62
CA ARG A 39 0.62 22.28 16.27
C ARG A 39 0.48 20.89 15.62
N LEU A 40 -0.55 20.14 16.02
CA LEU A 40 -0.77 18.77 15.51
C LEU A 40 -1.57 18.76 14.20
N GLY A 41 -2.19 19.87 13.86
CA GLY A 41 -3.17 19.94 12.79
C GLY A 41 -4.52 19.31 13.19
N PRO A 42 -5.55 19.50 12.38
CA PRO A 42 -6.86 18.89 12.59
C PRO A 42 -6.79 17.37 12.32
N PHE A 43 -7.45 16.58 13.17
CA PHE A 43 -7.55 15.13 13.04
C PHE A 43 -8.96 14.68 13.45
N PRO A 44 -9.72 14.02 12.57
CA PRO A 44 -11.13 13.69 12.83
C PRO A 44 -11.28 12.62 13.91
N LYS A 45 -12.42 12.67 14.64
CA LYS A 45 -12.73 11.70 15.68
C LYS A 45 -12.71 10.25 15.16
N GLY A 46 -13.28 10.01 13.97
CA GLY A 46 -13.28 8.69 13.34
C GLY A 46 -11.87 8.11 13.08
N ALA A 47 -10.87 8.97 12.82
CA ALA A 47 -9.49 8.52 12.69
C ALA A 47 -8.89 8.09 14.04
N PHE A 48 -9.21 8.79 15.14
CA PHE A 48 -8.84 8.32 16.49
C PHE A 48 -9.48 6.97 16.83
N GLU A 49 -10.77 6.81 16.54
CA GLU A 49 -11.50 5.57 16.79
C GLU A 49 -10.91 4.39 16.02
N ASP A 50 -10.48 4.62 14.78
CA ASP A 50 -9.86 3.58 13.96
C ASP A 50 -8.45 3.21 14.46
N HIS A 51 -7.62 4.18 14.88
CA HIS A 51 -6.35 3.89 15.53
C HIS A 51 -6.54 3.17 16.88
N ALA A 52 -7.54 3.55 17.65
CA ALA A 52 -7.88 2.89 18.92
C ALA A 52 -8.35 1.44 18.71
N ARG A 53 -9.17 1.17 17.67
CA ARG A 53 -9.59 -0.19 17.29
C ARG A 53 -8.39 -1.09 17.01
N ARG A 54 -7.32 -0.53 16.44
CA ARG A 54 -6.07 -1.23 16.12
C ARG A 54 -5.03 -1.19 17.24
N LYS A 55 -5.36 -0.58 18.39
CA LYS A 55 -4.43 -0.38 19.53
C LYS A 55 -3.14 0.37 19.13
N MET A 56 -3.27 1.33 18.22
CA MET A 56 -2.17 2.15 17.70
C MET A 56 -2.08 3.53 18.37
N ILE A 57 -2.62 3.65 19.58
CA ILE A 57 -2.50 4.83 20.43
C ILE A 57 -1.87 4.40 21.75
N LEU A 58 -0.73 4.98 22.09
CA LEU A 58 -0.05 4.83 23.37
C LEU A 58 -0.31 6.05 24.23
N VAL A 59 -0.64 5.86 25.49
CA VAL A 59 -0.85 6.96 26.44
C VAL A 59 0.09 6.83 27.64
N ALA A 60 0.61 7.95 28.11
CA ALA A 60 1.28 8.06 29.38
C ALA A 60 0.27 8.52 30.43
N ILE A 61 0.09 7.72 31.46
CA ILE A 61 -0.88 7.97 32.55
C ILE A 61 -0.10 8.34 33.80
N ALA A 62 -0.44 9.47 34.43
CA ALA A 62 0.11 9.91 35.70
C ALA A 62 -0.52 9.13 36.87
N ALA A 63 0.07 9.25 38.06
CA ALA A 63 -0.40 8.57 39.27
C ALA A 63 -1.84 8.93 39.66
N ASP A 64 -2.31 10.13 39.31
CA ASP A 64 -3.67 10.62 39.49
C ASP A 64 -4.65 10.12 38.39
N LYS A 65 -4.22 9.18 37.54
CA LYS A 65 -4.96 8.61 36.40
C LYS A 65 -5.24 9.61 35.26
N THR A 66 -4.65 10.80 35.26
CA THR A 66 -4.77 11.73 34.15
C THR A 66 -3.86 11.34 32.98
N VAL A 67 -4.29 11.64 31.73
CA VAL A 67 -3.46 11.46 30.53
C VAL A 67 -2.43 12.57 30.45
N ALA A 68 -1.18 12.22 30.68
CA ALA A 68 -0.03 13.12 30.67
C ALA A 68 0.53 13.37 29.26
N GLY A 69 0.25 12.48 28.33
CA GLY A 69 0.63 12.59 26.92
C GLY A 69 0.18 11.37 26.12
N TYR A 70 0.19 11.48 24.78
CA TYR A 70 -0.08 10.35 23.90
C TYR A 70 0.83 10.36 22.67
N LEU A 71 1.01 9.17 22.11
CA LEU A 71 1.63 8.94 20.83
C LEU A 71 0.65 8.12 19.97
N LEU A 72 0.29 8.65 18.80
CA LEU A 72 -0.52 7.97 17.80
C LEU A 72 0.38 7.60 16.63
N TYR A 73 0.37 6.34 16.24
CA TYR A 73 1.20 5.81 15.17
C TYR A 73 0.40 4.89 14.25
N ARG A 74 0.98 4.55 13.14
CA ARG A 74 0.46 3.55 12.19
C ARG A 74 1.58 2.60 11.79
N VAL A 75 1.21 1.42 11.31
CA VAL A 75 2.15 0.45 10.73
C VAL A 75 1.77 0.22 9.29
N ALA A 76 2.73 0.42 8.38
CA ALA A 76 2.58 0.14 6.96
C ALA A 76 3.93 -0.26 6.38
N LYS A 77 3.96 -1.16 5.41
CA LYS A 77 5.19 -1.57 4.69
C LYS A 77 6.34 -1.96 5.62
N ASN A 78 6.03 -2.74 6.65
CA ASN A 78 7.00 -3.21 7.66
C ASN A 78 7.74 -2.08 8.41
N ARG A 79 7.12 -0.90 8.56
CA ARG A 79 7.62 0.24 9.34
C ARG A 79 6.51 0.88 10.16
N ALA A 80 6.87 1.45 11.30
CA ALA A 80 5.98 2.31 12.07
C ALA A 80 6.12 3.77 11.61
N ALA A 81 5.03 4.54 11.65
CA ALA A 81 5.06 5.97 11.37
C ALA A 81 4.35 6.72 12.51
N ILE A 82 5.06 7.62 13.18
CA ILE A 82 4.46 8.48 14.20
C ILE A 82 3.64 9.55 13.48
N VAL A 83 2.33 9.60 13.79
CA VAL A 83 1.40 10.60 13.26
C VAL A 83 1.28 11.77 14.23
N HIS A 84 1.09 11.47 15.53
CA HIS A 84 1.04 12.48 16.58
C HIS A 84 1.90 12.09 17.76
N LEU A 85 2.56 13.07 18.35
CA LEU A 85 3.20 12.98 19.66
C LEU A 85 2.94 14.29 20.40
N THR A 86 2.26 14.23 21.52
CA THR A 86 1.99 15.41 22.35
C THR A 86 1.99 15.08 23.84
N THR A 87 2.30 16.09 24.63
CA THR A 87 2.28 16.01 26.10
C THR A 87 1.42 17.12 26.67
N ASN A 88 0.71 16.82 27.74
CA ASN A 88 -0.05 17.80 28.47
C ASN A 88 0.86 18.97 28.91
N ALA A 89 0.40 20.20 28.80
CA ALA A 89 1.16 21.40 29.12
C ALA A 89 1.76 21.34 30.56
N ASN A 90 0.99 20.84 31.51
CA ASN A 90 1.38 20.73 32.93
C ASN A 90 2.40 19.61 33.20
N CYS A 91 2.63 18.75 32.19
CA CYS A 91 3.53 17.58 32.29
C CYS A 91 4.75 17.69 31.37
N ARG A 92 5.01 18.87 30.78
CA ARG A 92 6.19 19.10 29.93
C ARG A 92 7.48 18.95 30.71
N ASN A 93 8.55 18.60 29.98
CA ASN A 93 9.91 18.41 30.53
C ASN A 93 10.07 17.27 31.54
N LYS A 94 9.05 16.43 31.73
CA LYS A 94 9.06 15.24 32.61
C LYS A 94 9.44 13.94 31.88
N GLY A 95 10.04 14.01 30.70
CA GLY A 95 10.49 12.84 29.94
C GLY A 95 9.40 12.01 29.23
N ILE A 96 8.13 12.43 29.26
CA ILE A 96 6.98 11.68 28.75
C ILE A 96 7.12 11.35 27.25
N ALA A 97 7.53 12.31 26.43
CA ALA A 97 7.76 12.08 25.00
C ALA A 97 8.80 10.98 24.75
N ARG A 98 9.90 11.00 25.51
CA ARG A 98 10.93 9.94 25.44
C ARG A 98 10.37 8.58 25.87
N LEU A 99 9.58 8.54 26.93
CA LEU A 99 8.95 7.32 27.43
C LEU A 99 8.03 6.69 26.39
N LEU A 100 7.16 7.48 25.77
CA LEU A 100 6.25 7.05 24.69
C LEU A 100 7.01 6.56 23.45
N VAL A 101 8.02 7.31 23.01
CA VAL A 101 8.84 6.93 21.84
C VAL A 101 9.65 5.66 22.12
N ASN A 102 10.23 5.52 23.31
CA ASN A 102 10.95 4.30 23.67
C ASN A 102 10.01 3.09 23.74
N HIS A 103 8.80 3.26 24.27
CA HIS A 103 7.80 2.19 24.25
C HIS A 103 7.42 1.78 22.81
N LEU A 104 7.24 2.74 21.90
CA LEU A 104 7.00 2.44 20.49
C LEU A 104 8.21 1.72 19.87
N LYS A 105 9.46 2.12 20.17
CA LYS A 105 10.65 1.43 19.66
C LYS A 105 10.69 -0.04 20.08
N GLU A 106 10.42 -0.33 21.36
CA GLU A 106 10.35 -1.71 21.85
C GLU A 106 9.24 -2.51 21.14
N ARG A 107 8.03 -1.92 21.02
CA ARG A 107 6.88 -2.55 20.39
C ARG A 107 7.10 -2.81 18.89
N SER A 108 7.81 -1.94 18.22
CA SER A 108 8.07 -1.99 16.77
C SER A 108 9.43 -2.60 16.42
N LYS A 109 10.15 -3.22 17.34
CA LYS A 109 11.46 -3.84 17.08
C LYS A 109 11.46 -4.84 15.92
N HIS A 110 10.35 -5.51 15.69
CA HIS A 110 10.18 -6.44 14.58
C HIS A 110 10.02 -5.77 13.22
N LEU A 111 9.81 -4.44 13.18
CA LEU A 111 9.69 -3.64 11.97
C LEU A 111 11.06 -3.06 11.58
N LEU A 112 11.19 -2.60 10.33
CA LEU A 112 12.44 -2.02 9.81
C LEU A 112 12.87 -0.78 10.57
N GLY A 113 11.91 0.03 11.01
CA GLY A 113 12.20 1.26 11.75
C GLY A 113 10.96 2.11 11.97
N ILE A 114 11.20 3.35 12.42
CA ILE A 114 10.15 4.31 12.72
C ILE A 114 10.37 5.58 11.91
N SER A 115 9.36 6.03 11.16
CA SER A 115 9.37 7.30 10.43
C SER A 115 8.50 8.34 11.11
N LEU A 116 8.78 9.61 10.88
CA LEU A 116 7.91 10.72 11.22
C LEU A 116 8.20 11.94 10.36
N ARG A 117 7.26 12.89 10.37
CA ARG A 117 7.38 14.20 9.71
C ARG A 117 7.23 15.29 10.76
N CYS A 118 8.06 16.31 10.67
CA CYS A 118 8.02 17.41 11.61
C CYS A 118 8.38 18.73 10.92
N ARG A 119 7.56 19.75 11.14
CA ARG A 119 7.87 21.09 10.66
C ARG A 119 9.12 21.62 11.36
N ARG A 120 10.02 22.20 10.57
CA ARG A 120 11.31 22.72 11.08
C ARG A 120 11.10 23.89 12.03
N ASP A 121 10.10 24.73 11.80
CA ASP A 121 9.77 25.90 12.62
C ASP A 121 9.22 25.57 14.02
N TYR A 122 8.87 24.29 14.28
CA TYR A 122 8.51 23.85 15.63
C TYR A 122 9.70 23.80 16.60
N ASN A 123 10.94 23.93 16.10
CA ASN A 123 12.18 23.98 16.88
C ASN A 123 12.34 22.81 17.86
N ILE A 124 11.94 21.60 17.45
CA ILE A 124 12.06 20.36 18.24
C ILE A 124 12.98 19.32 17.56
N ASN A 125 13.75 19.72 16.59
CA ASN A 125 14.66 18.86 15.84
C ASN A 125 15.70 18.19 16.77
N ASP A 126 16.27 18.95 17.72
CA ASP A 126 17.21 18.42 18.73
C ASP A 126 16.59 17.31 19.60
N MET A 127 15.27 17.36 19.82
CA MET A 127 14.56 16.32 20.54
C MET A 127 14.57 15.00 19.74
N TRP A 128 14.27 15.05 18.45
CA TRP A 128 14.27 13.87 17.60
C TRP A 128 15.65 13.28 17.42
N GLN A 129 16.69 14.10 17.28
CA GLN A 129 18.09 13.65 17.26
C GLN A 129 18.47 12.94 18.57
N ARG A 130 18.11 13.51 19.74
CA ARG A 130 18.34 12.87 21.06
C ARG A 130 17.55 11.58 21.26
N PHE A 131 16.48 11.38 20.48
CA PHE A 131 15.76 10.11 20.43
C PHE A 131 16.36 9.15 19.40
N GLY A 132 17.46 9.50 18.74
CA GLY A 132 18.17 8.65 17.78
C GLY A 132 17.58 8.64 16.37
N PHE A 133 16.70 9.59 16.04
CA PHE A 133 16.22 9.77 14.68
C PHE A 133 17.20 10.61 13.86
N THR A 134 17.28 10.33 12.56
CA THR A 134 18.09 11.07 11.58
C THR A 134 17.20 11.67 10.52
N VAL A 135 17.50 12.90 10.06
CA VAL A 135 16.80 13.53 8.93
C VAL A 135 17.24 12.86 7.64
N ARG A 136 16.28 12.42 6.83
CA ARG A 136 16.54 11.82 5.50
C ARG A 136 16.46 12.84 4.38
N HIS A 137 15.43 13.65 4.37
CA HIS A 137 15.23 14.74 3.42
C HIS A 137 14.27 15.80 4.00
N SER A 138 14.14 16.93 3.29
CA SER A 138 13.21 18.01 3.64
C SER A 138 12.42 18.43 2.40
N LYS A 139 11.15 18.77 2.57
CA LYS A 139 10.29 19.32 1.52
C LYS A 139 9.57 20.57 2.01
N GLU A 140 9.13 21.43 1.10
CA GLU A 140 8.26 22.55 1.44
C GLU A 140 6.88 22.05 1.84
N GLY A 141 6.35 22.53 2.97
CA GLY A 141 5.02 22.26 3.46
C GLY A 141 3.93 22.98 2.65
N ARG A 142 2.69 22.48 2.65
CA ARG A 142 1.53 23.09 1.98
C ARG A 142 0.88 24.22 2.79
N GLY A 143 1.36 24.48 4.01
CA GLY A 143 0.86 25.60 4.79
C GLY A 143 1.07 26.93 4.05
N ALA A 144 0.20 27.92 4.29
CA ALA A 144 0.27 29.25 3.65
C ALA A 144 1.62 29.95 3.86
N ASP A 145 2.42 29.48 4.81
CA ASP A 145 3.73 29.98 5.22
C ASP A 145 4.93 29.25 4.58
N GLY A 146 4.69 28.20 3.77
CA GLY A 146 5.76 27.46 3.05
C GLY A 146 6.81 26.83 3.96
N ALA A 147 6.49 26.56 5.23
CA ALA A 147 7.44 26.04 6.20
C ALA A 147 8.01 24.68 5.77
N LEU A 148 9.33 24.48 5.94
CA LEU A 148 10.00 23.22 5.60
C LEU A 148 9.56 22.10 6.54
N LEU A 149 9.25 20.93 5.96
CA LEU A 149 8.89 19.71 6.64
C LEU A 149 10.06 18.72 6.56
N ASP A 150 10.63 18.35 7.70
CA ASP A 150 11.73 17.41 7.82
C ASP A 150 11.18 15.99 8.00
N TYR A 151 11.75 15.04 7.23
CA TYR A 151 11.45 13.62 7.28
C TYR A 151 12.49 12.92 8.10
N TRP A 152 12.07 12.29 9.20
CA TRP A 152 12.93 11.64 10.20
C TRP A 152 12.78 10.14 10.12
N TRP A 153 13.91 9.43 10.34
CA TRP A 153 13.98 7.98 10.39
C TRP A 153 14.75 7.49 11.62
N PHE A 154 14.20 6.52 12.30
CA PHE A 154 14.88 5.72 13.31
C PHE A 154 14.99 4.30 12.80
N ASP A 155 16.20 3.78 12.70
CA ASP A 155 16.49 2.44 12.24
C ASP A 155 16.50 1.47 13.41
N HIS A 156 15.81 0.33 13.29
CA HIS A 156 15.87 -0.75 14.28
C HIS A 156 17.11 -1.63 14.11
N ASN A 157 18.04 -1.28 13.20
CA ASN A 157 19.27 -2.02 12.90
C ASN A 157 18.99 -3.49 12.56
N HIS A 158 17.89 -3.77 11.89
CA HIS A 158 17.77 -5.00 11.16
C HIS A 158 18.74 -4.91 10.02
N ASP A 159 19.78 -5.74 10.06
CA ASP A 159 20.93 -5.66 9.17
C ASP A 159 20.66 -5.05 7.82
N ASP A 160 21.48 -4.14 7.48
CA ASP A 160 21.62 -3.17 6.40
C ASP A 160 20.81 -3.37 5.10
N LEU A 161 20.43 -4.60 4.77
CA LEU A 161 19.72 -5.00 3.56
C LEU A 161 18.28 -4.49 3.49
N PHE A 162 17.59 -4.45 4.63
CA PHE A 162 16.17 -4.04 4.68
C PHE A 162 16.03 -2.55 4.98
N SER A 163 16.97 -1.97 5.74
CA SER A 163 16.93 -0.57 6.12
C SER A 163 17.23 0.37 4.94
N GLN A 164 18.13 -0.02 4.02
CA GLN A 164 18.44 0.78 2.84
C GLN A 164 17.29 0.84 1.82
N ALA A 165 16.55 -0.26 1.66
CA ALA A 165 15.36 -0.28 0.81
C ALA A 165 14.23 0.57 1.42
N ALA A 166 13.98 0.41 2.73
CA ALA A 166 12.93 1.15 3.44
C ALA A 166 13.21 2.65 3.59
N SER A 167 14.49 3.05 3.66
CA SER A 167 14.88 4.45 3.84
C SER A 167 14.72 5.33 2.58
N ARG A 168 14.50 4.72 1.40
CA ARG A 168 14.32 5.43 0.12
C ARG A 168 12.87 5.69 -0.27
N GLU A 169 11.90 5.19 0.51
CA GLU A 169 10.50 5.14 0.14
C GLU A 169 9.59 6.08 0.94
N ASP A 170 9.71 7.39 0.78
CA ASP A 170 8.62 8.31 1.06
C ASP A 170 8.06 8.89 -0.25
N ILE A 171 7.59 7.98 -1.13
CA ILE A 171 6.88 8.40 -2.32
C ILE A 171 5.42 8.03 -2.13
N SER A 172 4.66 9.05 -1.89
CA SER A 172 3.22 8.98 -1.81
C SER A 172 2.64 9.00 -3.21
N ASP A 173 1.83 8.00 -3.53
CA ASP A 173 0.86 8.12 -4.61
C ASP A 173 -0.12 9.24 -4.24
N LEU A 174 0.09 10.42 -4.81
CA LEU A 174 -0.78 11.56 -4.62
C LEU A 174 -2.13 11.24 -5.25
N VAL A 175 -3.15 11.10 -4.43
CA VAL A 175 -4.51 10.84 -4.88
C VAL A 175 -5.13 12.14 -5.36
N LEU A 176 -5.43 12.22 -6.66
CA LEU A 176 -6.16 13.35 -7.22
C LEU A 176 -7.58 13.36 -6.64
N THR A 177 -7.98 14.49 -6.10
CA THR A 177 -9.29 14.67 -5.47
C THR A 177 -9.93 15.95 -5.98
N ALA A 178 -11.04 15.82 -6.70
CA ALA A 178 -11.83 16.97 -7.10
C ALA A 178 -12.54 17.56 -5.89
N MET A 179 -12.65 18.87 -5.82
CA MET A 179 -13.40 19.54 -4.76
C MET A 179 -14.57 20.32 -5.31
N ASP A 180 -15.64 20.32 -4.53
CA ASP A 180 -16.80 21.15 -4.73
C ASP A 180 -16.51 22.63 -4.44
N ALA A 181 -17.31 23.54 -4.98
CA ALA A 181 -17.19 24.96 -4.72
C ALA A 181 -17.32 25.31 -3.24
N ASN A 182 -18.18 24.64 -2.47
CA ASN A 182 -18.31 24.86 -1.03
C ASN A 182 -16.98 24.57 -0.31
N VAL A 183 -16.28 23.51 -0.68
CA VAL A 183 -14.97 23.13 -0.14
C VAL A 183 -13.89 24.13 -0.57
N PHE A 184 -13.90 24.51 -1.85
CA PHE A 184 -12.97 25.54 -2.38
C PHE A 184 -13.09 26.86 -1.61
N TYR A 185 -14.31 27.36 -1.41
CA TYR A 185 -14.53 28.60 -0.68
C TYR A 185 -14.16 28.50 0.81
N ASP A 186 -14.36 27.35 1.45
CA ASP A 186 -13.94 27.14 2.83
C ASP A 186 -12.43 27.16 3.02
N LEU A 187 -11.68 26.65 2.03
CA LEU A 187 -10.22 26.63 2.06
C LEU A 187 -9.60 28.00 1.73
N THR A 188 -10.33 28.84 1.00
CA THR A 188 -9.81 30.09 0.45
C THR A 188 -10.37 31.36 1.13
N ARG A 189 -11.39 31.22 1.99
CA ARG A 189 -12.01 32.34 2.72
C ARG A 189 -12.05 32.06 4.20
N ASP A 190 -11.70 33.08 4.99
CA ASP A 190 -11.81 32.98 6.46
C ASP A 190 -13.24 33.22 6.97
N GLY A 191 -13.54 32.69 8.15
CA GLY A 191 -14.77 32.97 8.90
C GLY A 191 -16.05 32.33 8.33
N ARG A 192 -15.96 31.39 7.40
CA ARG A 192 -17.14 30.66 6.92
C ARG A 192 -17.65 29.66 7.99
N PRO A 193 -18.98 29.58 8.21
CA PRO A 193 -19.56 28.59 9.11
C PRO A 193 -19.16 27.15 8.70
N HIS A 194 -18.82 26.32 9.67
CA HIS A 194 -18.45 24.89 9.47
C HIS A 194 -17.20 24.65 8.59
N SER A 195 -16.38 25.67 8.30
CA SER A 195 -15.14 25.51 7.52
C SER A 195 -14.08 24.68 8.24
N GLU A 196 -14.21 24.46 9.55
CA GLU A 196 -13.27 23.67 10.34
C GLU A 196 -13.14 22.22 9.83
N ASP A 197 -14.25 21.62 9.38
CA ASP A 197 -14.25 20.25 8.83
C ASP A 197 -13.53 20.17 7.50
N THR A 198 -13.54 21.27 6.74
CA THR A 198 -12.83 21.36 5.45
C THR A 198 -11.35 21.65 5.64
N LYS A 199 -10.98 22.44 6.64
CA LYS A 199 -9.57 22.79 6.94
C LYS A 199 -8.73 21.57 7.32
N VAL A 200 -9.34 20.43 7.68
CA VAL A 200 -8.62 19.17 7.88
C VAL A 200 -7.83 18.74 6.63
N LEU A 201 -8.29 19.14 5.43
CA LEU A 201 -7.62 18.83 4.16
C LEU A 201 -6.29 19.56 3.98
N GLN A 202 -6.01 20.60 4.76
CA GLN A 202 -4.74 21.36 4.75
C GLN A 202 -3.71 20.81 5.74
N ALA A 203 -4.03 19.74 6.48
CA ALA A 203 -3.11 19.16 7.45
C ALA A 203 -1.82 18.68 6.79
N ASP A 204 -0.66 19.01 7.40
CA ASP A 204 0.68 18.70 6.85
C ASP A 204 0.89 17.21 6.56
N TRP A 205 0.29 16.33 7.37
CA TRP A 205 0.40 14.89 7.18
C TRP A 205 -0.36 14.35 5.95
N LEU A 206 -1.30 15.13 5.37
CA LEU A 206 -1.99 14.82 4.11
C LEU A 206 -1.22 15.26 2.86
N GLN A 207 -0.17 16.06 3.03
CA GLN A 207 0.53 16.72 1.94
C GLN A 207 1.03 15.78 0.84
N ASP A 208 1.47 14.59 1.22
CA ASP A 208 1.90 13.55 0.27
C ASP A 208 0.83 12.47 0.06
N SER A 209 -0.44 12.78 0.29
CA SER A 209 -1.55 11.84 0.10
C SER A 209 -2.51 12.29 -0.97
N ILE A 210 -2.79 13.60 -1.05
CA ILE A 210 -3.79 14.14 -1.97
C ILE A 210 -3.26 15.33 -2.74
N VAL A 211 -3.78 15.47 -3.96
CA VAL A 211 -3.77 16.73 -4.71
C VAL A 211 -5.21 17.19 -4.83
N LEU A 212 -5.52 18.30 -4.18
CA LEU A 212 -6.82 18.95 -4.34
C LEU A 212 -6.89 19.61 -5.72
N CYS A 213 -7.94 19.30 -6.46
CA CYS A 213 -8.13 19.74 -7.83
C CYS A 213 -9.41 20.57 -7.95
N VAL A 214 -9.35 21.60 -8.80
CA VAL A 214 -10.52 22.40 -9.21
C VAL A 214 -11.01 21.94 -10.58
N THR A 215 -12.34 21.99 -10.77
CA THR A 215 -12.98 21.78 -12.06
C THR A 215 -13.18 23.10 -12.79
N GLN A 216 -13.41 23.06 -14.11
CA GLN A 216 -13.77 24.23 -14.88
C GLN A 216 -15.05 24.91 -14.35
N GLU A 217 -15.98 24.14 -13.79
CA GLU A 217 -17.22 24.70 -13.25
C GLU A 217 -16.99 25.62 -12.02
N ILE A 218 -15.93 25.41 -11.25
CA ILE A 218 -15.54 26.34 -10.17
C ILE A 218 -15.20 27.73 -10.74
N TYR A 219 -14.52 27.81 -11.88
CA TYR A 219 -14.25 29.07 -12.55
C TYR A 219 -15.54 29.73 -13.06
N ASN A 220 -16.49 28.93 -13.57
CA ASN A 220 -17.80 29.42 -13.99
C ASN A 220 -18.58 29.99 -12.80
N GLU A 221 -18.55 29.36 -11.64
CA GLU A 221 -19.18 29.85 -10.42
C GLU A 221 -18.53 31.15 -9.93
N ILE A 222 -17.20 31.23 -9.92
CA ILE A 222 -16.47 32.47 -9.60
C ILE A 222 -16.93 33.60 -10.55
N HIS A 223 -17.16 33.28 -11.82
CA HIS A 223 -17.57 34.28 -12.82
C HIS A 223 -18.99 34.82 -12.61
N ARG A 224 -19.87 34.02 -12.01
CA ARG A 224 -21.26 34.42 -11.67
C ARG A 224 -21.35 35.38 -10.46
N SER A 225 -20.29 35.55 -9.67
CA SER A 225 -20.27 36.51 -8.56
C SER A 225 -20.44 37.96 -9.09
N THR A 226 -21.10 38.83 -8.35
CA THR A 226 -21.29 40.25 -8.70
C THR A 226 -20.17 41.14 -8.18
N ASN A 227 -19.30 40.66 -7.29
CA ASN A 227 -18.23 41.43 -6.66
C ASN A 227 -16.91 41.16 -7.42
N GLU A 228 -16.42 42.17 -8.15
CA GLU A 228 -15.20 42.07 -8.97
C GLU A 228 -13.91 41.83 -8.16
N ASP A 229 -13.78 42.44 -6.97
CA ASP A 229 -12.62 42.23 -6.10
C ASP A 229 -12.60 40.79 -5.56
N GLU A 230 -13.76 40.25 -5.26
CA GLU A 230 -13.94 38.86 -4.82
C GLU A 230 -13.64 37.88 -5.96
N LYS A 231 -14.15 38.14 -7.18
CA LYS A 231 -13.82 37.34 -8.36
C LYS A 231 -12.30 37.27 -8.56
N LYS A 232 -11.62 38.39 -8.49
CA LYS A 232 -10.17 38.46 -8.69
C LYS A 232 -9.43 37.63 -7.63
N ARG A 233 -9.79 37.78 -6.35
CA ARG A 233 -9.20 36.98 -5.25
C ARG A 233 -9.45 35.49 -5.42
N CYS A 234 -10.69 35.09 -5.70
CA CYS A 234 -11.05 33.68 -5.88
C CYS A 234 -10.37 33.07 -7.11
N ARG A 235 -10.24 33.83 -8.22
CA ARG A 235 -9.52 33.37 -9.41
C ARG A 235 -8.03 33.16 -9.12
N MET A 236 -7.38 34.06 -8.40
CA MET A 236 -5.99 33.89 -7.98
C MET A 236 -5.84 32.67 -7.05
N ALA A 237 -6.76 32.49 -6.11
CA ALA A 237 -6.75 31.33 -5.23
C ALA A 237 -6.98 30.02 -6.01
N ALA A 238 -7.89 29.99 -6.99
CA ALA A 238 -8.12 28.80 -7.81
C ALA A 238 -6.88 28.37 -8.60
N GLN A 239 -6.05 29.33 -9.05
CA GLN A 239 -4.80 29.05 -9.75
C GLN A 239 -3.73 28.36 -8.88
N THR A 240 -3.86 28.39 -7.55
CA THR A 240 -2.96 27.65 -6.64
C THR A 240 -3.27 26.16 -6.56
N PHE A 241 -4.44 25.75 -7.02
CA PHE A 241 -4.87 24.34 -7.10
C PHE A 241 -4.63 23.78 -8.51
N ARG A 242 -4.51 22.48 -8.60
CA ARG A 242 -4.42 21.79 -9.89
C ARG A 242 -5.78 21.82 -10.60
N GLU A 243 -5.81 22.31 -11.82
CA GLU A 243 -7.01 22.24 -12.67
C GLU A 243 -7.14 20.87 -13.33
N LEU A 244 -8.33 20.29 -13.29
CA LEU A 244 -8.67 19.07 -14.01
C LEU A 244 -8.94 19.40 -15.48
N LYS A 245 -8.04 18.97 -16.34
CA LYS A 245 -8.23 19.09 -17.80
C LYS A 245 -9.09 17.96 -18.29
N THR A 246 -10.23 18.27 -18.91
CA THR A 246 -11.20 17.31 -19.40
C THR A 246 -11.59 17.62 -20.86
N ASP A 247 -12.00 16.59 -21.58
CA ASP A 247 -12.57 16.75 -22.91
C ASP A 247 -14.04 17.19 -22.77
N GLU A 248 -14.36 18.34 -23.34
CA GLU A 248 -15.70 18.95 -23.33
C GLU A 248 -16.78 18.02 -23.93
N ALA A 249 -16.46 17.27 -24.99
CA ALA A 249 -17.42 16.35 -25.59
C ALA A 249 -17.78 15.20 -24.64
N ARG A 250 -16.78 14.66 -23.94
CA ARG A 250 -16.98 13.63 -22.91
C ARG A 250 -17.75 14.16 -21.71
N VAL A 251 -17.47 15.39 -21.26
CA VAL A 251 -18.21 16.01 -20.15
C VAL A 251 -19.69 16.16 -20.51
N ARG A 252 -20.03 16.67 -21.72
CA ARG A 252 -21.42 16.78 -22.16
C ARG A 252 -22.15 15.45 -22.28
N ALA A 253 -21.47 14.40 -22.73
CA ALA A 253 -22.04 13.05 -22.75
C ALA A 253 -22.36 12.56 -21.33
N LEU A 254 -21.44 12.79 -20.37
CA LEU A 254 -21.63 12.43 -18.97
C LEU A 254 -22.73 13.26 -18.29
N GLU A 255 -22.89 14.53 -18.62
CA GLU A 255 -24.01 15.36 -18.14
C GLU A 255 -25.36 14.72 -18.49
N LEU A 256 -25.52 14.26 -19.73
CA LEU A 256 -26.76 13.57 -20.17
C LEU A 256 -26.98 12.25 -19.42
N GLU A 257 -25.91 11.50 -19.14
CA GLU A 257 -25.99 10.24 -18.40
C GLU A 257 -26.26 10.43 -16.91
N LEU A 258 -25.80 11.54 -16.32
CA LEU A 258 -25.98 11.88 -14.92
C LEU A 258 -27.32 12.58 -14.64
N ALA A 259 -27.92 13.22 -15.64
CA ALA A 259 -29.17 14.00 -15.52
C ALA A 259 -30.30 13.27 -14.74
N PRO A 260 -30.53 11.95 -14.91
CA PRO A 260 -31.56 11.25 -14.13
C PRO A 260 -31.29 11.24 -12.60
N LEU A 261 -30.01 11.29 -12.19
CA LEU A 261 -29.62 11.32 -10.78
C LEU A 261 -29.75 12.72 -10.17
N PHE A 262 -29.90 13.76 -11.00
CA PHE A 262 -30.01 15.17 -10.61
C PHE A 262 -31.40 15.77 -10.96
N ASN A 263 -32.46 14.98 -10.87
CA ASN A 263 -33.83 15.41 -11.15
C ASN A 263 -34.00 16.13 -12.49
N GLY A 264 -33.21 15.75 -13.49
CA GLY A 264 -33.21 16.39 -14.81
C GLY A 264 -32.66 17.81 -14.84
N GLY A 265 -31.96 18.27 -13.78
CA GLY A 265 -31.45 19.64 -13.70
C GLY A 265 -32.55 20.68 -13.44
N ALA A 266 -33.52 20.36 -12.60
CA ALA A 266 -34.67 21.23 -12.31
C ALA A 266 -34.30 22.57 -11.67
N PHE A 267 -33.08 22.66 -11.07
CA PHE A 267 -32.55 23.87 -10.43
C PHE A 267 -31.14 24.18 -10.95
N ASP A 268 -30.80 25.47 -11.06
CA ASP A 268 -29.44 25.92 -11.47
C ASP A 268 -28.32 25.32 -10.63
N ARG A 269 -28.58 25.06 -9.37
CA ARG A 269 -27.65 24.39 -8.43
C ARG A 269 -27.40 22.94 -8.84
N ASP A 270 -28.45 22.18 -9.16
CA ASP A 270 -28.33 20.79 -9.59
C ASP A 270 -27.53 20.68 -10.89
N ILE A 271 -27.61 21.70 -11.77
CA ILE A 271 -26.84 21.77 -13.01
C ILE A 271 -25.36 21.98 -12.71
N SER A 272 -25.00 22.89 -11.80
CA SER A 272 -23.60 23.15 -11.43
C SER A 272 -22.98 21.93 -10.76
N ASP A 273 -23.68 21.31 -9.81
CA ASP A 273 -23.25 20.12 -9.11
C ASP A 273 -23.06 18.95 -10.08
N MET A 274 -24.01 18.73 -11.00
CA MET A 274 -23.90 17.71 -12.05
C MET A 274 -22.69 17.92 -12.95
N ARG A 275 -22.40 19.15 -13.34
CA ARG A 275 -21.22 19.49 -14.16
C ARG A 275 -19.93 19.25 -13.42
N GLN A 276 -19.85 19.61 -12.13
CA GLN A 276 -18.67 19.33 -11.32
C GLN A 276 -18.41 17.82 -11.23
N ILE A 277 -19.46 17.03 -11.03
CA ILE A 277 -19.35 15.55 -11.02
C ILE A 277 -18.96 15.02 -12.41
N ALA A 278 -19.54 15.54 -13.51
CA ALA A 278 -19.17 15.14 -14.86
C ALA A 278 -17.70 15.41 -15.18
N HIS A 279 -17.17 16.56 -14.78
CA HIS A 279 -15.73 16.86 -14.90
C HIS A 279 -14.87 15.91 -14.06
N ALA A 280 -15.27 15.59 -12.82
CA ALA A 280 -14.54 14.66 -11.97
C ALA A 280 -14.51 13.25 -12.54
N VAL A 281 -15.64 12.77 -13.07
CA VAL A 281 -15.75 11.46 -13.75
C VAL A 281 -14.92 11.46 -15.05
N ALA A 282 -15.01 12.51 -15.87
CA ALA A 282 -14.25 12.62 -17.12
C ALA A 282 -12.72 12.63 -16.88
N ALA A 283 -12.28 13.22 -15.77
CA ALA A 283 -10.88 13.23 -15.34
C ALA A 283 -10.44 11.94 -14.60
N GLU A 284 -11.35 10.97 -14.44
CA GLU A 284 -11.09 9.67 -13.78
C GLU A 284 -10.50 9.80 -12.35
N VAL A 285 -10.83 10.89 -11.63
CA VAL A 285 -10.40 11.05 -10.26
C VAL A 285 -11.18 10.10 -9.34
N PRO A 286 -10.53 9.49 -8.33
CA PRO A 286 -11.20 8.52 -7.45
C PRO A 286 -12.13 9.17 -6.43
N PHE A 287 -11.91 10.44 -6.08
CA PHE A 287 -12.65 11.13 -5.05
C PHE A 287 -13.13 12.51 -5.49
N PHE A 288 -14.34 12.83 -5.05
CA PHE A 288 -14.92 14.16 -5.07
C PHE A 288 -15.29 14.55 -3.64
N VAL A 289 -14.87 15.72 -3.17
CA VAL A 289 -15.09 16.15 -1.80
C VAL A 289 -16.08 17.30 -1.74
N THR A 290 -17.12 17.15 -0.91
CA THR A 290 -18.19 18.13 -0.71
C THR A 290 -18.71 18.10 0.71
N ARG A 291 -19.33 19.21 1.16
CA ARG A 291 -20.18 19.27 2.37
C ARG A 291 -21.67 19.23 2.05
N ASP A 292 -22.02 19.15 0.78
CA ASP A 292 -23.41 19.14 0.36
C ASP A 292 -24.05 17.77 0.58
N THR A 293 -25.01 17.71 1.51
CA THR A 293 -25.73 16.47 1.84
C THR A 293 -26.44 15.85 0.64
N PRO A 294 -27.19 16.59 -0.21
CA PRO A 294 -27.77 16.06 -1.43
C PRO A 294 -26.77 15.41 -2.38
N LEU A 295 -25.53 15.91 -2.47
CA LEU A 295 -24.48 15.26 -3.28
C LEU A 295 -23.93 14.00 -2.59
N LEU A 296 -23.76 14.05 -1.29
CA LEU A 296 -23.32 12.88 -0.49
C LEU A 296 -24.31 11.72 -0.61
N ASP A 297 -25.60 11.99 -0.60
CA ASP A 297 -26.67 10.99 -0.77
C ASP A 297 -26.62 10.29 -2.14
N ARG A 298 -26.03 10.93 -3.16
CA ARG A 298 -25.85 10.38 -4.52
C ARG A 298 -24.55 9.59 -4.68
N SER A 299 -23.72 9.48 -3.63
CA SER A 299 -22.39 8.86 -3.71
C SER A 299 -22.43 7.41 -4.18
N ASP A 300 -23.35 6.59 -3.66
CA ASP A 300 -23.37 5.16 -3.98
C ASP A 300 -23.73 4.88 -5.45
N PRO A 301 -24.83 5.42 -6.03
CA PRO A 301 -25.14 5.19 -7.45
C PRO A 301 -24.08 5.75 -8.40
N ILE A 302 -23.43 6.86 -8.06
CA ILE A 302 -22.33 7.42 -8.86
C ILE A 302 -21.09 6.53 -8.76
N PHE A 303 -20.78 6.02 -7.57
CA PHE A 303 -19.66 5.11 -7.40
C PHE A 303 -19.84 3.79 -8.13
N GLU A 304 -21.02 3.18 -8.05
CA GLU A 304 -21.33 1.92 -8.74
C GLU A 304 -21.15 2.02 -10.26
N LYS A 305 -21.55 3.15 -10.85
CA LYS A 305 -21.50 3.32 -12.30
C LYS A 305 -20.16 3.85 -12.81
N TYR A 306 -19.53 4.79 -12.08
CA TYR A 306 -18.38 5.54 -12.58
C TYR A 306 -17.11 5.38 -11.74
N GLY A 307 -17.18 4.72 -10.59
CA GLY A 307 -16.04 4.56 -9.69
C GLY A 307 -15.66 5.82 -8.90
N LEU A 308 -16.35 6.96 -9.11
CA LEU A 308 -16.16 8.19 -8.38
C LEU A 308 -16.85 8.13 -7.03
N ARG A 309 -16.10 8.31 -5.93
CA ARG A 309 -16.66 8.34 -4.58
C ARG A 309 -16.79 9.78 -4.09
N ILE A 310 -18.02 10.17 -3.75
CA ILE A 310 -18.31 11.47 -3.16
C ILE A 310 -18.21 11.35 -1.64
N LEU A 311 -17.40 12.19 -1.00
CA LEU A 311 -17.09 12.11 0.43
C LEU A 311 -17.16 13.47 1.11
N HIS A 312 -17.57 13.48 2.36
CA HIS A 312 -17.36 14.61 3.25
C HIS A 312 -15.86 14.80 3.53
N PRO A 313 -15.34 16.04 3.76
CA PRO A 313 -13.92 16.27 4.05
C PRO A 313 -13.34 15.37 5.13
N THR A 314 -14.05 15.17 6.24
CA THR A 314 -13.61 14.29 7.33
C THR A 314 -13.58 12.81 6.93
N ASP A 315 -14.51 12.37 6.08
CA ASP A 315 -14.56 10.98 5.61
C ASP A 315 -13.45 10.72 4.58
N LEU A 316 -13.12 11.72 3.74
CA LEU A 316 -11.95 11.65 2.86
C LEU A 316 -10.67 11.46 3.67
N VAL A 317 -10.47 12.24 4.75
CA VAL A 317 -9.31 12.09 5.63
C VAL A 317 -9.23 10.70 6.25
N ASN A 318 -10.35 10.20 6.79
CA ASN A 318 -10.43 8.84 7.30
C ASN A 318 -10.09 7.81 6.22
N ARG A 319 -10.62 8.00 5.02
CA ARG A 319 -10.37 7.11 3.89
C ARG A 319 -8.90 7.13 3.44
N LEU A 320 -8.27 8.30 3.39
CA LEU A 320 -6.86 8.44 3.04
C LEU A 320 -5.94 7.82 4.10
N ASP A 321 -6.27 7.98 5.38
CA ASP A 321 -5.53 7.34 6.44
C ASP A 321 -5.65 5.79 6.37
N MET A 322 -6.83 5.27 6.03
CA MET A 322 -7.01 3.84 5.72
C MET A 322 -6.20 3.42 4.49
N LEU A 323 -6.23 4.19 3.39
CA LEU A 323 -5.51 3.88 2.15
C LEU A 323 -4.00 3.92 2.32
N ARG A 324 -3.47 4.78 3.18
CA ARG A 324 -2.05 4.80 3.53
C ARG A 324 -1.59 3.59 4.34
N ARG A 325 -2.50 2.94 5.03
CA ARG A 325 -2.23 1.69 5.77
C ARG A 325 -2.36 0.47 4.88
N GLU A 326 -3.19 0.56 3.85
CA GLU A 326 -3.31 -0.47 2.83
C GLU A 326 -2.06 -0.41 1.92
N ALA A 327 -1.48 -1.56 1.63
CA ALA A 327 -0.41 -1.67 0.65
C ALA A 327 -0.85 -1.04 -0.69
N GLU A 328 0.08 -0.46 -1.42
CA GLU A 328 -0.20 0.25 -2.68
C GLU A 328 -0.70 -0.64 -3.81
N TYR A 329 -0.61 -1.96 -3.63
CA TYR A 329 -1.08 -2.95 -4.57
C TYR A 329 -2.61 -3.05 -4.58
N ARG A 330 -3.24 -2.83 -5.74
CA ARG A 330 -4.70 -2.80 -5.91
C ARG A 330 -5.16 -3.67 -7.07
N PRO A 331 -4.99 -4.99 -6.99
CA PRO A 331 -5.33 -5.91 -8.06
C PRO A 331 -6.82 -5.84 -8.46
N ALA A 332 -7.72 -5.53 -7.52
CA ALA A 332 -9.14 -5.35 -7.81
C ALA A 332 -9.44 -4.28 -8.89
N ARG A 333 -8.55 -3.31 -9.09
CA ARG A 333 -8.70 -2.29 -10.13
C ARG A 333 -8.20 -2.75 -11.49
N LEU A 334 -7.44 -3.83 -11.55
CA LEU A 334 -7.02 -4.48 -12.79
C LEU A 334 -8.07 -5.47 -13.28
N GLU A 335 -8.89 -6.01 -12.37
CA GLU A 335 -9.96 -6.94 -12.68
C GLU A 335 -10.98 -6.28 -13.61
N GLY A 336 -11.24 -6.91 -14.75
CA GLY A 336 -12.14 -6.36 -15.80
C GLY A 336 -11.55 -5.24 -16.65
N SER A 337 -10.31 -4.81 -16.43
CA SER A 337 -9.61 -3.88 -17.30
C SER A 337 -8.91 -4.63 -18.45
N ASN A 338 -9.08 -4.13 -19.68
CA ASN A 338 -8.50 -4.76 -20.88
C ASN A 338 -7.08 -4.26 -21.13
N TRP A 339 -6.13 -4.62 -20.25
CA TRP A 339 -4.72 -4.34 -20.47
C TRP A 339 -4.16 -5.28 -21.54
N ARG A 340 -3.36 -4.73 -22.45
CA ARG A 340 -2.71 -5.50 -23.50
C ARG A 340 -1.22 -5.20 -23.55
N GLU A 341 -0.44 -6.25 -23.63
CA GLU A 341 0.97 -6.13 -23.97
C GLU A 341 1.13 -6.26 -25.49
N ARG A 342 1.87 -5.33 -26.10
CA ARG A 342 2.26 -5.42 -27.50
C ARG A 342 3.73 -5.13 -27.69
N LEU A 343 4.32 -5.74 -28.69
CA LEU A 343 5.68 -5.44 -29.08
C LEU A 343 5.77 -4.04 -29.67
N VAL A 344 6.88 -3.37 -29.37
CA VAL A 344 7.23 -2.06 -29.91
C VAL A 344 7.76 -2.23 -31.31
N VAL A 345 7.29 -1.40 -32.23
CA VAL A 345 7.75 -1.33 -33.63
C VAL A 345 8.46 0.00 -33.90
N ALA A 346 9.11 0.12 -35.06
CA ALA A 346 9.92 1.31 -35.38
C ALA A 346 9.11 2.61 -35.37
N GLU A 347 7.83 2.55 -35.76
CA GLU A 347 6.92 3.67 -35.80
C GLU A 347 6.53 4.20 -34.41
N ASP A 348 6.69 3.37 -33.37
CA ASP A 348 6.38 3.75 -31.99
C ASP A 348 7.47 4.61 -31.33
N VAL A 349 8.67 4.67 -31.90
CA VAL A 349 9.88 5.22 -31.22
C VAL A 349 9.65 6.65 -30.73
N ASP A 350 9.14 7.53 -31.58
CA ASP A 350 8.91 8.94 -31.22
C ASP A 350 7.88 9.08 -30.11
N HIS A 351 6.84 8.25 -30.15
CA HIS A 351 5.78 8.22 -29.14
C HIS A 351 6.32 7.71 -27.78
N ILE A 352 7.10 6.63 -27.80
CA ILE A 352 7.78 6.11 -26.61
C ILE A 352 8.72 7.14 -26.00
N VAL A 353 9.52 7.82 -26.84
CA VAL A 353 10.44 8.86 -26.36
C VAL A 353 9.67 10.03 -25.72
N SER A 354 8.54 10.42 -26.29
CA SER A 354 7.73 11.51 -25.75
C SER A 354 7.10 11.17 -24.39
N LEU A 355 6.65 9.92 -24.21
CA LEU A 355 5.92 9.48 -23.02
C LEU A 355 6.84 9.04 -21.87
N PHE A 356 7.89 8.27 -22.18
CA PHE A 356 8.66 7.53 -21.17
C PHE A 356 10.05 8.10 -20.86
N LYS A 357 10.47 9.13 -21.57
CA LYS A 357 11.73 9.81 -21.26
C LYS A 357 11.67 10.51 -19.89
N HIS A 358 12.68 10.37 -19.08
CA HIS A 358 12.79 11.14 -17.85
C HIS A 358 12.97 12.64 -18.14
N LYS A 359 12.01 13.46 -17.70
CA LYS A 359 11.89 14.89 -18.12
C LYS A 359 13.11 15.74 -17.80
N SER A 360 13.76 15.54 -16.66
CA SER A 360 14.84 16.41 -16.16
C SER A 360 16.25 15.80 -16.23
N ARG A 361 16.39 14.46 -16.30
CA ARG A 361 17.68 13.77 -16.17
C ARG A 361 18.20 13.17 -17.49
N GLU A 362 17.32 13.00 -18.48
CA GLU A 362 17.64 12.28 -19.72
C GLU A 362 17.45 13.16 -20.96
N ARG A 363 18.45 13.13 -21.87
CA ARG A 363 18.35 13.81 -23.17
C ARG A 363 17.55 12.95 -24.14
N SER A 364 16.62 13.55 -24.90
CA SER A 364 15.75 12.83 -25.85
C SER A 364 16.53 11.96 -26.83
N GLY A 365 17.59 12.48 -27.45
CA GLY A 365 18.39 11.71 -28.40
C GLY A 365 19.13 10.52 -27.78
N LYS A 366 19.54 10.59 -26.48
CA LYS A 366 20.14 9.43 -25.80
C LYS A 366 19.11 8.34 -25.54
N PHE A 367 17.90 8.71 -25.10
CA PHE A 367 16.84 7.74 -24.86
C PHE A 367 16.34 7.13 -26.16
N GLU A 368 16.16 7.95 -27.21
CA GLU A 368 15.83 7.47 -28.55
C GLU A 368 16.84 6.46 -29.09
N GLN A 369 18.12 6.78 -28.99
CA GLN A 369 19.21 5.87 -29.41
C GLN A 369 19.13 4.53 -28.65
N ARG A 370 18.81 4.58 -27.37
CA ARG A 370 18.64 3.36 -26.54
C ARG A 370 17.42 2.55 -26.97
N VAL A 371 16.27 3.20 -27.22
CA VAL A 371 15.06 2.52 -27.74
C VAL A 371 15.35 1.86 -29.09
N ARG A 372 15.99 2.58 -30.01
CA ARG A 372 16.40 2.03 -31.32
C ARG A 372 17.39 0.87 -31.20
N HIS A 373 18.36 0.95 -30.25
CA HIS A 373 19.29 -0.14 -29.97
C HIS A 373 18.57 -1.44 -29.61
N PHE A 374 17.53 -1.38 -28.77
CA PHE A 374 16.76 -2.58 -28.42
C PHE A 374 15.97 -3.14 -29.60
N LEU A 375 15.43 -2.29 -30.46
CA LEU A 375 14.68 -2.72 -31.65
C LEU A 375 15.55 -3.36 -32.73
N VAL A 376 16.79 -2.88 -32.92
CA VAL A 376 17.70 -3.48 -33.93
C VAL A 376 18.37 -4.77 -33.45
N ASN A 377 18.18 -5.12 -32.16
CA ASN A 377 18.71 -6.36 -31.58
C ASN A 377 17.58 -7.27 -31.06
N PRO A 378 16.64 -7.69 -31.93
CA PRO A 378 15.45 -8.44 -31.49
C PRO A 378 15.76 -9.85 -30.99
N ASN A 379 16.97 -10.37 -31.26
CA ASN A 379 17.44 -11.67 -30.72
C ASN A 379 17.89 -11.56 -29.25
N ALA A 380 18.35 -10.39 -28.82
CA ALA A 380 18.83 -10.16 -27.46
C ALA A 380 17.74 -9.59 -26.56
N TRP A 381 16.83 -8.78 -27.10
CA TRP A 381 15.87 -7.99 -26.34
C TRP A 381 14.43 -8.18 -26.81
N THR A 382 13.52 -8.20 -25.87
CA THR A 382 12.07 -8.00 -26.10
C THR A 382 11.73 -6.60 -25.63
N SER A 383 11.22 -5.77 -26.53
CA SER A 383 10.75 -4.43 -26.24
C SER A 383 9.23 -4.40 -26.37
N SER A 384 8.52 -4.10 -25.30
CA SER A 384 7.05 -4.12 -25.25
C SER A 384 6.47 -2.92 -24.53
N VAL A 385 5.21 -2.66 -24.81
CA VAL A 385 4.38 -1.66 -24.14
C VAL A 385 3.13 -2.33 -23.61
N VAL A 386 2.83 -2.06 -22.34
CA VAL A 386 1.54 -2.40 -21.75
C VAL A 386 0.62 -1.19 -21.85
N ALA A 387 -0.52 -1.37 -22.50
CA ALA A 387 -1.49 -0.32 -22.78
C ALA A 387 -2.87 -0.68 -22.22
N ASP A 388 -3.67 0.33 -21.92
CA ASP A 388 -5.05 0.21 -21.47
C ASP A 388 -6.02 -0.18 -22.63
N ALA A 389 -7.31 -0.29 -22.33
CA ALA A 389 -8.37 -0.59 -23.32
C ALA A 389 -8.43 0.43 -24.47
N ASN A 390 -7.98 1.67 -24.26
CA ASN A 390 -7.93 2.73 -25.24
C ASN A 390 -6.63 2.74 -26.06
N ASN A 391 -5.79 1.69 -25.87
CA ASN A 391 -4.45 1.57 -26.46
C ASN A 391 -3.49 2.69 -26.03
N SER A 392 -3.72 3.29 -24.84
CA SER A 392 -2.84 4.30 -24.25
C SER A 392 -1.68 3.61 -23.53
N PRO A 393 -0.42 3.83 -23.96
CA PRO A 393 0.75 3.20 -23.36
C PRO A 393 0.94 3.64 -21.91
N THR A 394 1.02 2.68 -20.99
CA THR A 394 1.19 2.93 -19.56
C THR A 394 2.53 2.47 -19.02
N ILE A 395 3.02 1.29 -19.46
CA ILE A 395 4.32 0.77 -19.09
C ILE A 395 5.15 0.53 -20.36
N TYR A 396 6.42 0.92 -20.33
CA TYR A 396 7.44 0.53 -21.31
C TYR A 396 8.44 -0.42 -20.66
N LEU A 397 8.54 -1.62 -21.20
CA LEU A 397 9.34 -2.72 -20.68
C LEU A 397 10.30 -3.22 -21.74
N VAL A 398 11.57 -3.36 -21.36
CA VAL A 398 12.58 -4.03 -22.19
C VAL A 398 13.27 -5.10 -21.35
N GLN A 399 13.20 -6.33 -21.81
CA GLN A 399 13.80 -7.46 -21.10
C GLN A 399 14.69 -8.30 -22.03
N SER A 400 15.74 -8.90 -21.46
CA SER A 400 16.61 -9.82 -22.20
C SER A 400 15.86 -11.10 -22.58
N LYS A 401 16.17 -11.65 -23.75
CA LYS A 401 15.66 -12.96 -24.17
C LYS A 401 16.47 -14.10 -23.56
N ASN A 402 15.89 -15.30 -23.61
CA ASN A 402 16.53 -16.54 -23.15
C ASN A 402 17.93 -16.75 -23.78
N GLY A 403 18.90 -17.19 -22.95
CA GLY A 403 20.30 -17.38 -23.34
C GLY A 403 21.31 -16.69 -22.43
N SER A 404 20.83 -15.84 -21.53
CA SER A 404 21.62 -15.21 -20.46
C SER A 404 21.51 -16.03 -19.16
N PRO A 405 22.55 -16.06 -18.31
CA PRO A 405 22.47 -16.71 -17.00
C PRO A 405 21.48 -16.01 -16.02
N ARG A 406 20.95 -14.85 -16.41
CA ARG A 406 20.01 -14.03 -15.66
C ARG A 406 19.05 -13.31 -16.58
N VAL A 407 17.90 -12.89 -16.06
CA VAL A 407 16.99 -12.00 -16.77
C VAL A 407 17.38 -10.56 -16.47
N GLU A 408 17.62 -9.78 -17.51
CA GLU A 408 17.90 -8.36 -17.41
C GLU A 408 16.70 -7.54 -17.89
N ILE A 409 16.27 -6.58 -17.07
CA ILE A 409 15.28 -5.58 -17.42
C ILE A 409 16.00 -4.26 -17.66
N ALA A 410 16.23 -3.94 -18.95
CA ALA A 410 17.00 -2.79 -19.37
C ALA A 410 16.19 -1.48 -19.41
N SER A 411 14.87 -1.56 -19.47
CA SER A 411 13.98 -0.42 -19.31
C SER A 411 12.72 -0.85 -18.54
N PHE A 412 12.34 -0.08 -17.52
CA PHE A 412 11.18 -0.35 -16.69
C PHE A 412 10.52 0.97 -16.30
N ARG A 413 9.70 1.51 -17.21
CA ARG A 413 9.20 2.87 -17.16
C ARG A 413 7.69 2.92 -17.26
N HIS A 414 7.10 4.00 -16.75
CA HIS A 414 5.67 4.20 -16.77
C HIS A 414 5.30 5.65 -17.08
N THR A 415 4.07 5.83 -17.54
CA THR A 415 3.42 7.13 -17.64
C THR A 415 2.74 7.49 -16.31
N ASP A 416 2.25 8.71 -16.20
CA ASP A 416 1.51 9.21 -15.01
C ASP A 416 0.08 8.62 -14.99
N HIS A 417 -0.02 7.28 -14.85
CA HIS A 417 -1.29 6.55 -14.80
C HIS A 417 -1.57 6.04 -13.38
N PRO A 418 -2.82 6.15 -12.85
CA PRO A 418 -3.18 5.76 -11.48
C PRO A 418 -2.90 4.29 -11.11
N LEU A 419 -2.80 3.39 -12.08
CA LEU A 419 -2.50 1.98 -11.88
C LEU A 419 -1.05 1.61 -12.23
N ALA A 420 -0.19 2.59 -12.55
CA ALA A 420 1.19 2.32 -12.94
C ALA A 420 1.94 1.53 -11.86
N GLY A 421 1.86 1.94 -10.59
CA GLY A 421 2.49 1.23 -9.47
C GLY A 421 2.00 -0.21 -9.32
N THR A 422 0.70 -0.47 -9.51
CA THR A 422 0.13 -1.83 -9.46
C THR A 422 0.65 -2.68 -10.64
N LEU A 423 0.68 -2.12 -11.85
CA LEU A 423 1.20 -2.79 -13.04
C LEU A 423 2.69 -3.10 -12.93
N LEU A 424 3.49 -2.16 -12.43
CA LEU A 424 4.93 -2.35 -12.21
C LEU A 424 5.19 -3.52 -11.26
N ARG A 425 4.48 -3.60 -10.13
CA ARG A 425 4.59 -4.73 -9.19
C ARG A 425 4.23 -6.04 -9.85
N HIS A 426 3.12 -6.03 -10.56
CA HIS A 426 2.64 -7.22 -11.24
C HIS A 426 3.65 -7.74 -12.27
N LEU A 427 4.14 -6.87 -13.15
CA LEU A 427 5.13 -7.23 -14.18
C LEU A 427 6.45 -7.72 -13.58
N ALA A 428 6.97 -7.03 -12.56
CA ALA A 428 8.20 -7.45 -11.89
C ALA A 428 8.04 -8.81 -11.19
N HIS A 429 6.87 -9.08 -10.59
CA HIS A 429 6.54 -10.38 -10.02
C HIS A 429 6.48 -11.47 -11.09
N GLU A 430 5.76 -11.24 -12.18
CA GLU A 430 5.62 -12.20 -13.28
C GLU A 430 6.97 -12.53 -13.94
N ILE A 431 7.79 -11.51 -14.23
CA ILE A 431 9.13 -11.72 -14.77
C ILE A 431 9.98 -12.58 -13.81
N THR A 432 9.89 -12.32 -12.51
CA THR A 432 10.61 -13.12 -11.50
C THR A 432 10.10 -14.56 -11.46
N ARG A 433 8.79 -14.77 -11.57
CA ARG A 433 8.15 -16.09 -11.62
C ARG A 433 8.56 -16.87 -12.87
N GLU A 434 8.53 -16.23 -14.03
CA GLU A 434 8.92 -16.83 -15.32
C GLU A 434 10.42 -17.17 -15.34
N ALA A 435 11.28 -16.29 -14.82
CA ALA A 435 12.70 -16.56 -14.64
C ALA A 435 12.91 -17.82 -13.81
N ASN A 436 12.21 -17.96 -12.69
CA ASN A 436 12.31 -19.11 -11.82
C ASN A 436 11.83 -20.41 -12.50
N GLN A 437 10.70 -20.37 -13.22
CA GLN A 437 10.21 -21.49 -14.01
C GLN A 437 11.23 -21.93 -15.07
N SER A 438 11.97 -20.98 -15.64
CA SER A 438 13.08 -21.20 -16.58
C SER A 438 14.39 -21.56 -15.89
N LYS A 439 14.39 -21.81 -14.56
CA LYS A 439 15.55 -22.10 -13.71
C LYS A 439 16.61 -21.00 -13.68
N LEU A 440 16.22 -19.77 -14.02
CA LEU A 440 17.07 -18.59 -13.88
C LEU A 440 16.85 -18.00 -12.48
N LYS A 441 17.93 -17.92 -11.70
CA LYS A 441 17.88 -17.53 -10.30
C LYS A 441 18.02 -16.03 -10.06
N VAL A 442 18.40 -15.27 -11.08
CA VAL A 442 18.71 -13.84 -10.95
C VAL A 442 17.89 -13.03 -11.94
N VAL A 443 17.22 -11.99 -11.41
CA VAL A 443 16.63 -10.92 -12.21
C VAL A 443 17.29 -9.62 -11.81
N VAL A 444 17.73 -8.84 -12.80
CA VAL A 444 18.37 -7.54 -12.58
C VAL A 444 17.67 -6.45 -13.38
N VAL A 445 17.42 -5.31 -12.75
CA VAL A 445 16.88 -4.11 -13.42
C VAL A 445 18.01 -3.11 -13.54
N THR A 446 18.43 -2.81 -14.78
CA THR A 446 19.58 -1.96 -15.10
C THR A 446 19.18 -0.56 -15.60
N ASP A 447 17.89 -0.23 -15.61
CA ASP A 447 17.43 1.11 -16.00
C ASP A 447 17.93 2.15 -14.98
N ALA A 448 18.83 3.04 -15.42
CA ALA A 448 19.43 4.05 -14.56
C ALA A 448 18.44 5.14 -14.11
N GLU A 449 17.34 5.34 -14.86
CA GLU A 449 16.37 6.41 -14.62
C GLU A 449 15.01 5.84 -14.16
N LEU A 450 15.05 4.86 -13.27
CA LEU A 450 13.84 4.35 -12.62
C LEU A 450 13.12 5.47 -11.86
N SER A 451 11.82 5.50 -12.01
CA SER A 451 10.95 6.33 -11.16
C SER A 451 10.98 5.81 -9.73
N ASP A 452 10.54 6.65 -8.83
CA ASP A 452 10.49 6.26 -7.43
C ASP A 452 9.38 5.20 -7.18
N GLU A 453 8.28 5.25 -7.94
CA GLU A 453 7.24 4.21 -7.95
C GLU A 453 7.79 2.85 -8.41
N ALA A 454 8.62 2.84 -9.46
CA ALA A 454 9.25 1.61 -9.91
C ALA A 454 10.23 1.05 -8.86
N LYS A 455 11.02 1.92 -8.21
CA LYS A 455 11.92 1.52 -7.12
C LYS A 455 11.13 0.94 -5.93
N ALA A 456 10.01 1.58 -5.56
CA ALA A 456 9.13 1.12 -4.50
C ALA A 456 8.56 -0.28 -4.83
N ALA A 457 8.04 -0.45 -6.04
CA ALA A 457 7.51 -1.73 -6.51
C ALA A 457 8.57 -2.84 -6.46
N LEU A 458 9.80 -2.55 -6.89
CA LEU A 458 10.91 -3.50 -6.85
C LEU A 458 11.31 -3.86 -5.41
N ALA A 459 11.42 -2.86 -4.52
CA ALA A 459 11.78 -3.09 -3.12
C ALA A 459 10.77 -3.99 -2.39
N GLU A 460 9.46 -3.77 -2.61
CA GLU A 460 8.41 -4.61 -2.02
C GLU A 460 8.48 -6.07 -2.47
N LEU A 461 8.94 -6.30 -3.69
CA LEU A 461 9.15 -7.65 -4.22
C LEU A 461 10.50 -8.26 -3.80
N GLY A 462 11.28 -7.57 -2.98
CA GLY A 462 12.57 -8.03 -2.48
C GLY A 462 13.72 -7.85 -3.45
N PHE A 463 13.62 -6.93 -4.41
CA PHE A 463 14.79 -6.48 -5.16
C PHE A 463 15.65 -5.58 -4.29
N LEU A 464 16.95 -5.71 -4.40
CA LEU A 464 17.95 -4.98 -3.63
C LEU A 464 18.79 -4.08 -4.52
N PRO A 465 18.97 -2.80 -4.17
CA PRO A 465 19.83 -1.90 -4.93
C PRO A 465 21.31 -2.21 -4.67
N ASP A 466 22.08 -2.33 -5.75
CA ASP A 466 23.54 -2.38 -5.72
C ASP A 466 24.11 -1.88 -7.06
N VAL A 467 25.15 -1.04 -7.02
CA VAL A 467 25.89 -0.51 -8.18
C VAL A 467 25.00 -0.12 -9.36
N ASN A 468 24.10 0.86 -9.14
CA ASN A 468 23.19 1.41 -10.15
C ASN A 468 22.17 0.42 -10.77
N ALA A 469 21.97 -0.73 -10.16
CA ALA A 469 20.99 -1.75 -10.59
C ALA A 469 20.20 -2.27 -9.40
N TRP A 470 19.07 -2.93 -9.68
CA TRP A 470 18.24 -3.60 -8.71
C TRP A 470 18.25 -5.10 -8.95
N TRP A 471 18.61 -5.86 -7.93
CA TRP A 471 18.87 -7.29 -8.03
C TRP A 471 17.88 -8.09 -7.23
N LYS A 472 17.32 -9.13 -7.83
CA LYS A 472 16.50 -10.13 -7.16
C LYS A 472 17.14 -11.50 -7.32
N ILE A 473 17.31 -12.21 -6.20
CA ILE A 473 17.66 -13.62 -6.20
C ILE A 473 16.38 -14.39 -5.88
N SER A 474 16.01 -15.29 -6.77
CA SER A 474 14.84 -16.14 -6.66
C SER A 474 15.27 -17.59 -6.52
N VAL A 475 14.99 -18.19 -5.39
CA VAL A 475 15.35 -19.58 -5.10
C VAL A 475 14.08 -20.40 -4.94
N ALA A 476 13.94 -21.48 -5.71
CA ALA A 476 12.77 -22.34 -5.61
C ALA A 476 12.96 -23.44 -4.56
N GLY A 477 11.86 -23.84 -3.96
CA GLY A 477 11.80 -25.02 -3.15
C GLY A 477 12.01 -24.83 -1.66
N LEU A 478 12.10 -25.96 -0.97
CA LEU A 478 12.36 -26.04 0.47
C LEU A 478 13.87 -26.14 0.70
N ILE A 479 14.46 -25.15 1.36
CA ILE A 479 15.90 -24.98 1.45
C ILE A 479 16.36 -24.73 2.89
N SER A 480 17.49 -25.28 3.28
CA SER A 480 18.17 -24.92 4.52
C SER A 480 18.93 -23.60 4.41
N ARG A 481 19.33 -23.01 5.54
CA ARG A 481 20.14 -21.78 5.53
C ARG A 481 21.49 -21.98 4.82
N ASP A 482 22.16 -23.10 5.03
CA ASP A 482 23.45 -23.39 4.44
C ASP A 482 23.36 -23.58 2.92
N GLU A 483 22.33 -24.27 2.44
CA GLU A 483 22.03 -24.40 1.03
C GLU A 483 21.70 -23.04 0.42
N LEU A 484 20.93 -22.19 1.11
CA LEU A 484 20.63 -20.84 0.63
C LEU A 484 21.90 -19.98 0.52
N VAL A 485 22.82 -20.08 1.45
CA VAL A 485 24.13 -19.41 1.38
C VAL A 485 24.95 -19.93 0.18
N ALA A 486 24.94 -21.23 -0.07
CA ALA A 486 25.62 -21.81 -1.23
C ALA A 486 25.03 -21.28 -2.55
N GLU A 487 23.69 -21.18 -2.63
CA GLU A 487 22.97 -20.60 -3.77
C GLU A 487 23.35 -19.12 -4.02
N ILE A 488 23.44 -18.32 -2.97
CA ILE A 488 23.84 -16.91 -3.07
C ILE A 488 25.30 -16.80 -3.55
N ARG A 489 26.21 -17.62 -3.00
CA ARG A 489 27.62 -17.62 -3.39
C ARG A 489 27.84 -17.98 -4.85
N SER A 490 27.02 -18.91 -5.37
CA SER A 490 27.05 -19.34 -6.76
C SER A 490 26.35 -18.39 -7.74
N ALA A 491 25.46 -17.51 -7.26
CA ALA A 491 24.67 -16.62 -8.08
C ALA A 491 25.54 -15.58 -8.84
N ASP A 492 25.13 -15.23 -10.05
CA ASP A 492 25.81 -14.20 -10.87
C ASP A 492 25.33 -12.78 -10.47
N ILE A 493 25.83 -12.33 -9.31
CA ILE A 493 25.53 -11.04 -8.69
C ILE A 493 26.81 -10.38 -8.16
N PRO A 494 26.82 -9.05 -7.89
CA PRO A 494 27.99 -8.36 -7.34
C PRO A 494 28.49 -8.98 -6.02
N ALA A 495 29.82 -8.99 -5.84
CA ALA A 495 30.42 -9.55 -4.63
C ALA A 495 29.97 -8.83 -3.34
N SER A 496 29.82 -7.49 -3.39
CA SER A 496 29.27 -6.67 -2.32
C SER A 496 27.88 -7.15 -1.89
N LEU A 497 27.02 -7.47 -2.86
CA LEU A 497 25.68 -7.97 -2.59
C LEU A 497 25.69 -9.39 -2.01
N LYS A 498 26.61 -10.28 -2.48
CA LYS A 498 26.79 -11.62 -1.90
C LYS A 498 27.13 -11.56 -0.41
N GLU A 499 28.10 -10.74 -0.05
CA GLU A 499 28.53 -10.60 1.35
C GLU A 499 27.39 -10.04 2.24
N ARG A 500 26.68 -9.04 1.75
CA ARG A 500 25.53 -8.46 2.47
C ARG A 500 24.42 -9.49 2.68
N LEU A 501 24.08 -10.28 1.66
CA LEU A 501 23.05 -11.32 1.73
C LEU A 501 23.45 -12.47 2.67
N VAL A 502 24.68 -12.93 2.59
CA VAL A 502 25.21 -13.98 3.47
C VAL A 502 25.27 -13.49 4.90
N GLY A 503 25.73 -12.25 5.12
CA GLY A 503 25.69 -11.61 6.44
C GLY A 503 24.30 -11.58 7.03
N ALA A 504 23.29 -11.14 6.26
CA ALA A 504 21.90 -11.07 6.72
C ALA A 504 21.32 -12.43 7.14
N ILE A 505 21.71 -13.53 6.48
CA ILE A 505 21.26 -14.88 6.85
C ILE A 505 21.85 -15.33 8.19
N TYR A 506 23.12 -15.02 8.46
CA TYR A 506 23.79 -15.45 9.68
C TYR A 506 23.52 -14.53 10.90
N VAL A 507 23.35 -13.24 10.67
CA VAL A 507 23.08 -12.26 11.75
C VAL A 507 21.62 -12.29 12.18
N THR A 508 20.71 -12.92 11.42
CA THR A 508 19.34 -13.11 11.86
C THR A 508 19.34 -13.94 13.16
N PRO A 509 19.28 -13.29 14.35
CA PRO A 509 19.41 -13.99 15.61
C PRO A 509 18.17 -14.84 15.82
N ASN A 510 18.39 -16.03 16.32
CA ASN A 510 17.42 -17.05 16.72
C ASN A 510 16.59 -17.68 15.59
N ALA A 511 16.81 -18.97 15.43
CA ALA A 511 15.93 -19.87 14.69
C ALA A 511 14.45 -19.79 15.13
N ASP A 512 14.16 -19.01 16.17
CA ASP A 512 12.88 -18.92 16.87
C ASP A 512 12.09 -17.63 16.57
N ASP A 513 12.54 -16.78 15.63
CA ASP A 513 11.80 -15.59 15.21
C ASP A 513 11.01 -15.87 13.91
N GLU A 514 9.70 -16.08 14.06
CA GLU A 514 8.75 -16.27 12.95
C GLU A 514 8.85 -15.14 11.91
N SER A 515 9.02 -13.90 12.36
CA SER A 515 9.14 -12.73 11.49
C SER A 515 10.44 -12.72 10.69
N ALA A 516 11.54 -13.22 11.27
CA ALA A 516 12.82 -13.32 10.57
C ALA A 516 12.78 -14.38 9.45
N VAL A 517 12.17 -15.53 9.71
CA VAL A 517 11.94 -16.57 8.68
C VAL A 517 11.07 -16.00 7.55
N ALA A 518 9.98 -15.31 7.88
CA ALA A 518 9.10 -14.70 6.90
C ALA A 518 9.84 -13.67 6.02
N ARG A 519 10.68 -12.81 6.61
CA ARG A 519 11.48 -11.84 5.85
C ARG A 519 12.45 -12.51 4.87
N LEU A 520 13.14 -13.55 5.29
CA LEU A 520 14.05 -14.28 4.42
C LEU A 520 13.30 -14.97 3.27
N GLU A 521 12.16 -15.61 3.54
CA GLU A 521 11.32 -16.20 2.50
C GLU A 521 10.79 -15.16 1.52
N ASN A 522 10.47 -13.97 2.00
CA ASN A 522 10.06 -12.84 1.14
C ASN A 522 11.21 -12.39 0.23
N LEU A 523 12.40 -12.26 0.81
CA LEU A 523 13.59 -11.81 0.08
C LEU A 523 13.99 -12.79 -1.02
N PHE A 524 13.96 -14.10 -0.74
CA PHE A 524 14.40 -15.15 -1.66
C PHE A 524 13.24 -15.89 -2.34
N SER A 525 12.02 -15.33 -2.23
CA SER A 525 10.82 -15.94 -2.81
C SER A 525 11.06 -16.49 -4.23
N PRO A 526 10.56 -17.71 -4.49
CA PRO A 526 9.59 -18.50 -3.71
C PRO A 526 10.18 -19.45 -2.65
N ALA A 527 11.43 -19.32 -2.23
CA ALA A 527 12.06 -20.18 -1.24
C ALA A 527 11.19 -20.36 0.02
N LYS A 528 11.19 -21.57 0.55
CA LYS A 528 10.67 -21.90 1.87
C LYS A 528 11.82 -22.43 2.73
N LEU A 529 12.08 -21.80 3.86
CA LEU A 529 13.15 -22.23 4.75
C LEU A 529 12.75 -23.50 5.52
N ILE A 530 13.65 -24.44 5.64
CA ILE A 530 13.49 -25.56 6.56
C ILE A 530 13.60 -25.00 7.98
N SER A 531 12.46 -24.79 8.62
CA SER A 531 12.34 -24.17 9.94
C SER A 531 11.17 -24.76 10.70
N SER A 532 11.38 -25.01 11.99
CA SER A 532 10.36 -25.50 12.91
C SER A 532 9.46 -24.39 13.46
N VAL A 533 9.88 -23.11 13.33
CA VAL A 533 9.17 -21.98 13.98
C VAL A 533 8.10 -21.36 13.10
N ALA A 534 8.23 -21.38 11.76
CA ALA A 534 7.23 -20.79 10.88
C ALA A 534 5.89 -21.53 11.01
N PRO A 535 4.83 -20.87 11.49
CA PRO A 535 3.52 -21.49 11.63
C PRO A 535 2.97 -21.90 10.26
N CYS A 536 2.47 -23.12 10.16
CA CYS A 536 1.94 -23.68 8.93
C CYS A 536 0.49 -24.13 9.13
N TYR A 537 -0.37 -23.76 8.18
CA TYR A 537 -1.80 -24.03 8.26
C TYR A 537 -2.32 -24.68 6.98
N VAL A 538 -3.25 -25.63 7.12
CA VAL A 538 -4.11 -26.07 6.01
C VAL A 538 -5.42 -25.34 6.13
N VAL A 539 -5.81 -24.63 5.08
CA VAL A 539 -7.02 -23.80 5.03
C VAL A 539 -7.91 -24.30 3.91
N SER A 540 -9.17 -24.63 4.25
CA SER A 540 -10.15 -25.09 3.27
C SER A 540 -10.72 -23.90 2.50
N ILE A 541 -10.75 -24.02 1.16
CA ILE A 541 -11.29 -23.04 0.25
C ILE A 541 -12.27 -23.68 -0.74
N ARG A 542 -13.39 -23.00 -1.06
CA ARG A 542 -14.33 -23.48 -2.07
C ARG A 542 -13.69 -23.44 -3.47
N GLN A 543 -14.08 -24.37 -4.34
CA GLN A 543 -13.51 -24.47 -5.69
C GLN A 543 -13.70 -23.20 -6.52
N SER A 544 -14.83 -22.51 -6.38
CA SER A 544 -15.08 -21.23 -7.06
C SER A 544 -14.05 -20.15 -6.70
N TRP A 545 -13.67 -20.06 -5.41
CA TRP A 545 -12.68 -19.10 -4.95
C TRP A 545 -11.25 -19.52 -5.30
N ALA A 546 -10.97 -20.81 -5.25
CA ALA A 546 -9.68 -21.35 -5.66
C ALA A 546 -9.37 -21.06 -7.14
N ALA A 547 -10.37 -21.06 -8.00
CA ALA A 547 -10.22 -20.69 -9.41
C ALA A 547 -9.77 -19.23 -9.57
N HIS A 548 -10.35 -18.33 -8.80
CA HIS A 548 -9.96 -16.91 -8.83
C HIS A 548 -8.58 -16.64 -8.23
N PHE A 549 -8.21 -17.32 -7.13
CA PHE A 549 -6.94 -17.06 -6.46
C PHE A 549 -5.75 -17.77 -7.08
N PHE A 550 -5.98 -18.94 -7.72
CA PHE A 550 -4.89 -19.83 -8.13
C PHE A 550 -4.91 -20.13 -9.61
N ASP A 551 -5.77 -19.45 -10.40
CA ASP A 551 -5.91 -19.68 -11.85
C ASP A 551 -5.97 -21.19 -12.18
N ILE A 552 -6.94 -21.87 -11.57
CA ILE A 552 -7.21 -23.27 -11.86
C ILE A 552 -8.18 -23.29 -13.02
N PRO A 553 -7.76 -23.69 -14.25
CA PRO A 553 -8.68 -23.71 -15.39
C PRO A 553 -9.88 -24.59 -15.09
N VAL A 554 -11.06 -24.04 -15.17
CA VAL A 554 -12.30 -24.80 -15.25
C VAL A 554 -12.45 -25.24 -16.71
N GLY A 555 -11.83 -26.39 -17.06
CA GLY A 555 -11.91 -26.97 -18.39
C GLY A 555 -10.91 -26.45 -19.41
N GLY A 556 -9.70 -26.92 -19.37
CA GLY A 556 -8.85 -27.30 -20.50
C GLY A 556 -8.60 -26.36 -21.67
N GLN A 557 -8.60 -25.04 -21.53
CA GLN A 557 -8.15 -24.13 -22.59
C GLN A 557 -7.04 -23.19 -22.08
N THR A 558 -5.85 -23.38 -22.63
CA THR A 558 -4.63 -22.61 -22.40
C THR A 558 -4.36 -21.71 -23.58
N LEU A 559 -4.69 -20.44 -23.45
CA LEU A 559 -4.04 -19.32 -24.13
C LEU A 559 -4.16 -18.13 -23.17
N MET A 560 -3.12 -17.95 -22.36
CA MET A 560 -3.07 -16.87 -21.38
C MET A 560 -2.85 -15.53 -22.09
N ASP A 561 -3.91 -14.75 -22.24
CA ASP A 561 -3.81 -13.32 -22.44
C ASP A 561 -3.26 -12.62 -21.20
N LEU A 562 -2.64 -11.46 -21.35
CA LEU A 562 -2.14 -10.64 -20.24
C LEU A 562 -3.25 -10.41 -19.18
N ASN A 563 -4.50 -10.32 -19.60
CA ASN A 563 -5.67 -10.22 -18.73
C ASN A 563 -5.82 -11.42 -17.77
N GLU A 564 -5.53 -12.64 -18.24
CA GLU A 564 -5.55 -13.83 -17.38
C GLU A 564 -4.36 -13.83 -16.41
N ARG A 565 -3.19 -13.31 -16.85
CA ARG A 565 -2.01 -13.14 -15.99
C ARG A 565 -2.26 -12.10 -14.90
N LEU A 566 -3.01 -11.03 -15.18
CA LEU A 566 -3.35 -9.99 -14.21
C LEU A 566 -4.34 -10.45 -13.13
N HIS A 567 -5.05 -11.57 -13.34
CA HIS A 567 -5.88 -12.18 -12.31
C HIS A 567 -5.09 -12.90 -11.21
N LEU A 568 -3.84 -13.26 -11.46
CA LEU A 568 -2.93 -13.83 -10.46
C LEU A 568 -2.44 -12.72 -9.53
N GLY A 569 -3.27 -12.32 -8.58
CA GLY A 569 -2.90 -11.29 -7.61
C GLY A 569 -1.67 -11.71 -6.80
N ILE A 570 -0.69 -10.80 -6.68
CA ILE A 570 0.46 -11.00 -5.78
C ILE A 570 -0.03 -11.13 -4.35
N GLU A 571 -1.12 -10.44 -4.02
CA GLU A 571 -1.79 -10.44 -2.72
C GLU A 571 -3.27 -10.78 -2.88
N GLY A 572 -3.82 -11.46 -1.88
CA GLY A 572 -5.23 -11.74 -1.79
C GLY A 572 -5.74 -11.68 -0.36
N ALA A 573 -7.05 -11.54 -0.21
CA ALA A 573 -7.73 -11.65 1.07
C ALA A 573 -8.73 -12.80 1.06
N TYR A 574 -8.72 -13.62 2.10
CA TYR A 574 -9.66 -14.72 2.29
C TYR A 574 -10.42 -14.55 3.60
N TYR A 575 -11.72 -14.77 3.57
CA TYR A 575 -12.60 -14.63 4.73
C TYR A 575 -13.14 -15.98 5.18
N CYS A 576 -13.09 -16.22 6.48
CA CYS A 576 -13.68 -17.42 7.09
C CYS A 576 -14.27 -17.08 8.46
N SER A 577 -15.03 -18.02 9.02
CA SER A 577 -15.59 -17.88 10.37
C SER A 577 -14.49 -17.75 11.43
N ALA A 578 -14.69 -16.88 12.41
CA ALA A 578 -13.74 -16.61 13.49
C ALA A 578 -13.71 -17.69 14.60
N HIS A 579 -14.36 -18.83 14.40
CA HIS A 579 -14.45 -19.89 15.43
C HIS A 579 -13.09 -20.51 15.80
N ASN A 580 -12.03 -20.29 15.02
CA ASN A 580 -10.71 -20.84 15.27
C ASN A 580 -9.66 -19.72 15.41
N THR A 581 -9.35 -19.38 16.66
CA THR A 581 -8.49 -18.23 17.01
C THR A 581 -6.99 -18.52 17.02
N HIS A 582 -6.55 -19.77 16.76
CA HIS A 582 -5.16 -20.18 16.92
C HIS A 582 -4.26 -19.92 15.70
N VAL A 583 -4.77 -19.27 14.67
CA VAL A 583 -3.95 -18.85 13.53
C VAL A 583 -3.13 -17.63 13.90
N THR A 584 -1.82 -17.70 13.72
CA THR A 584 -0.87 -16.58 13.89
C THR A 584 -0.25 -16.19 12.57
N ALA A 585 0.11 -14.94 12.41
CA ALA A 585 0.82 -14.40 11.26
C ALA A 585 2.08 -13.65 11.76
N PRO A 586 3.18 -13.66 11.01
CA PRO A 586 3.35 -14.27 9.70
C PRO A 586 3.43 -15.80 9.74
N GLY A 587 3.10 -16.45 8.60
CA GLY A 587 3.08 -17.90 8.52
C GLY A 587 2.92 -18.44 7.08
N ARG A 588 2.59 -19.71 6.94
CA ARG A 588 2.39 -20.36 5.65
C ARG A 588 1.00 -20.98 5.59
N VAL A 589 0.35 -20.87 4.44
CA VAL A 589 -0.97 -21.46 4.18
C VAL A 589 -0.88 -22.46 3.03
N LEU A 590 -1.40 -23.64 3.26
CA LEU A 590 -1.67 -24.65 2.25
C LEU A 590 -3.18 -24.64 1.94
N TRP A 591 -3.53 -24.41 0.69
CA TRP A 591 -4.90 -24.25 0.26
C TRP A 591 -5.53 -25.59 -0.13
N TYR A 592 -6.40 -26.10 0.73
CA TYR A 592 -7.19 -27.30 0.48
C TYR A 592 -8.48 -26.94 -0.25
N VAL A 593 -8.56 -27.29 -1.52
CA VAL A 593 -9.75 -27.03 -2.35
C VAL A 593 -10.82 -28.08 -2.05
N SER A 594 -11.91 -27.63 -1.42
CA SER A 594 -13.06 -28.46 -1.08
C SER A 594 -14.07 -28.53 -2.22
N GLY A 595 -14.76 -29.65 -2.35
CA GLY A 595 -15.81 -29.85 -3.36
C GLY A 595 -15.68 -31.19 -4.07
N LYS A 596 -16.79 -31.70 -4.65
CA LYS A 596 -16.82 -32.97 -5.39
C LYS A 596 -15.83 -32.93 -6.57
N GLY A 597 -14.88 -33.86 -6.58
CA GLY A 597 -13.86 -33.99 -7.64
C GLY A 597 -12.59 -33.18 -7.42
N SER A 598 -12.46 -32.37 -6.33
CA SER A 598 -11.26 -31.58 -6.07
C SER A 598 -10.48 -32.00 -4.82
N MET A 599 -11.08 -32.13 -3.68
CA MET A 599 -10.60 -32.61 -2.36
C MET A 599 -9.08 -32.81 -2.23
N SER A 600 -8.30 -31.72 -2.46
CA SER A 600 -6.84 -31.78 -2.51
C SER A 600 -6.21 -30.43 -2.19
N ILE A 601 -4.97 -30.43 -1.69
CA ILE A 601 -4.15 -29.21 -1.60
C ILE A 601 -3.58 -28.92 -2.98
N LYS A 602 -3.78 -27.68 -3.45
CA LYS A 602 -3.38 -27.24 -4.79
C LYS A 602 -2.41 -26.09 -4.83
N ALA A 603 -2.23 -25.36 -3.72
CA ALA A 603 -1.36 -24.20 -3.66
C ALA A 603 -0.81 -23.96 -2.25
N CYS A 604 0.28 -23.20 -2.18
CA CYS A 604 0.87 -22.67 -0.97
C CYS A 604 0.99 -21.16 -1.07
N SER A 605 0.70 -20.44 0.00
CA SER A 605 0.88 -18.99 0.09
C SER A 605 1.60 -18.60 1.37
N HIS A 606 2.17 -17.40 1.38
CA HIS A 606 2.65 -16.75 2.58
C HIS A 606 1.49 -16.03 3.26
N LEU A 607 1.30 -16.25 4.57
CA LEU A 607 0.31 -15.56 5.39
C LEU A 607 0.97 -14.31 5.98
N GLU A 608 0.56 -13.13 5.52
CA GLU A 608 1.11 -11.86 5.98
C GLU A 608 0.42 -11.36 7.24
N GLU A 609 -0.90 -11.46 7.26
CA GLU A 609 -1.71 -10.86 8.30
C GLU A 609 -2.97 -11.68 8.57
N ARG A 610 -3.39 -11.69 9.81
CA ARG A 610 -4.66 -12.25 10.26
C ARG A 610 -5.39 -11.23 11.10
N THR A 611 -6.61 -10.89 10.71
CA THR A 611 -7.45 -9.91 11.40
C THR A 611 -8.80 -10.54 11.73
N ILE A 612 -9.29 -10.31 12.96
CA ILE A 612 -10.65 -10.66 13.36
C ILE A 612 -11.42 -9.36 13.60
N GLY A 613 -12.63 -9.27 13.06
CA GLY A 613 -13.46 -8.08 13.18
C GLY A 613 -14.85 -8.27 12.60
N LYS A 614 -15.63 -7.19 12.62
CA LYS A 614 -16.97 -7.22 12.00
C LYS A 614 -16.85 -7.33 10.47
N PRO A 615 -17.78 -8.03 9.81
CA PRO A 615 -17.76 -8.26 8.36
C PRO A 615 -17.58 -6.98 7.53
N LYS A 616 -18.33 -5.93 7.88
CA LYS A 616 -18.27 -4.64 7.18
C LYS A 616 -16.91 -3.96 7.30
N GLU A 617 -16.26 -4.05 8.46
CA GLU A 617 -14.96 -3.45 8.73
C GLU A 617 -13.86 -4.20 7.97
N LEU A 618 -13.87 -5.54 8.04
CA LEU A 618 -12.91 -6.37 7.33
C LEU A 618 -13.06 -6.24 5.80
N PHE A 619 -14.29 -6.21 5.31
CA PHE A 619 -14.52 -5.99 3.88
C PHE A 619 -14.02 -4.61 3.43
N ALA A 620 -14.29 -3.55 4.18
CA ALA A 620 -13.77 -2.22 3.87
C ALA A 620 -12.23 -2.20 3.87
N GLN A 621 -11.60 -2.96 4.78
CA GLN A 621 -10.14 -3.04 4.89
C GLN A 621 -9.49 -3.75 3.70
N TYR A 622 -10.06 -4.87 3.23
CA TYR A 622 -9.39 -5.76 2.26
C TYR A 622 -10.04 -5.80 0.87
N ARG A 623 -11.12 -5.05 0.60
CA ARG A 623 -11.80 -5.07 -0.71
C ARG A 623 -10.91 -4.67 -1.89
N HIS A 624 -9.82 -3.90 -1.62
CA HIS A 624 -8.86 -3.49 -2.65
C HIS A 624 -8.04 -4.67 -3.20
N LEU A 625 -7.98 -5.80 -2.46
CA LEU A 625 -7.32 -7.02 -2.88
C LEU A 625 -8.18 -7.92 -3.79
N GLY A 626 -9.40 -7.49 -4.10
CA GLY A 626 -10.28 -8.11 -5.09
C GLY A 626 -10.99 -9.39 -4.65
N VAL A 627 -11.66 -10.02 -5.59
CA VAL A 627 -12.30 -11.35 -5.55
C VAL A 627 -13.62 -11.41 -4.79
N TYR A 628 -13.70 -10.90 -3.54
CA TYR A 628 -14.95 -10.96 -2.77
C TYR A 628 -15.82 -9.73 -3.02
N ALA A 629 -17.04 -9.92 -3.52
CA ALA A 629 -18.10 -8.93 -3.40
C ALA A 629 -18.71 -8.97 -1.99
N TRP A 630 -19.31 -7.87 -1.55
CA TRP A 630 -19.95 -7.77 -0.23
C TRP A 630 -20.92 -8.92 0.07
N LYS A 631 -21.71 -9.34 -0.93
CA LYS A 631 -22.65 -10.46 -0.80
C LYS A 631 -21.98 -11.76 -0.33
N HIS A 632 -20.76 -12.03 -0.79
CA HIS A 632 -20.02 -13.25 -0.44
C HIS A 632 -19.49 -13.22 1.00
N VAL A 633 -19.09 -12.03 1.45
CA VAL A 633 -18.68 -11.84 2.86
C VAL A 633 -19.89 -12.02 3.77
N LEU A 634 -21.06 -11.52 3.36
CA LEU A 634 -22.32 -11.67 4.09
C LEU A 634 -22.78 -13.14 4.13
N GLU A 635 -22.64 -13.90 3.06
CA GLU A 635 -22.91 -15.33 3.02
C GLU A 635 -22.05 -16.13 4.02
N THR A 636 -20.81 -15.70 4.27
CA THR A 636 -19.89 -16.36 5.23
C THR A 636 -20.35 -16.16 6.69
N THR A 637 -21.22 -15.20 6.95
CA THR A 637 -21.80 -14.91 8.28
C THR A 637 -23.23 -15.37 8.42
N ASP A 638 -23.76 -16.12 7.46
CA ASP A 638 -25.20 -16.50 7.39
C ASP A 638 -26.11 -15.26 7.49
N GLY A 639 -25.67 -14.12 6.96
CA GLY A 639 -26.40 -12.86 6.97
C GLY A 639 -26.30 -12.06 8.27
N ASN A 640 -25.59 -12.55 9.30
CA ASN A 640 -25.45 -11.87 10.58
C ASN A 640 -24.22 -10.93 10.58
N LEU A 641 -24.47 -9.63 10.55
CA LEU A 641 -23.43 -8.59 10.52
C LEU A 641 -22.64 -8.43 11.82
N ASP A 642 -23.13 -8.95 12.91
CA ASP A 642 -22.47 -8.90 14.23
C ASP A 642 -21.60 -10.14 14.50
N HIS A 643 -21.70 -11.17 13.67
CA HIS A 643 -20.83 -12.34 13.77
C HIS A 643 -19.41 -12.00 13.33
N PRO A 644 -18.41 -12.14 14.21
CA PRO A 644 -17.05 -11.81 13.85
C PRO A 644 -16.54 -12.77 12.76
N LEU A 645 -15.87 -12.22 11.76
CA LEU A 645 -15.13 -12.94 10.74
C LEU A 645 -13.62 -12.86 11.02
N MET A 646 -12.91 -13.81 10.45
CA MET A 646 -11.46 -13.80 10.34
C MET A 646 -11.09 -13.58 8.88
N ALA A 647 -10.22 -12.60 8.64
CA ALA A 647 -9.64 -12.33 7.33
C ALA A 647 -8.15 -12.69 7.35
N PHE A 648 -7.70 -13.35 6.30
CA PHE A 648 -6.30 -13.62 6.01
C PHE A 648 -5.85 -12.77 4.84
N ARG A 649 -4.79 -11.98 5.02
CA ARG A 649 -4.04 -11.41 3.90
C ARG A 649 -2.88 -12.32 3.60
N PHE A 650 -2.81 -12.78 2.36
CA PHE A 650 -1.79 -13.71 1.90
C PHE A 650 -1.13 -13.22 0.62
N THR A 651 0.09 -13.68 0.39
CA THR A 651 0.92 -13.26 -0.75
C THR A 651 1.65 -14.45 -1.35
N ARG A 652 2.26 -14.23 -2.52
CA ARG A 652 3.20 -15.16 -3.16
C ARG A 652 2.65 -16.58 -3.26
N THR A 653 1.48 -16.69 -3.85
CA THR A 653 0.84 -17.98 -4.06
C THR A 653 1.58 -18.81 -5.10
N GLU A 654 1.98 -19.99 -4.70
CA GLU A 654 2.63 -21.01 -5.54
C GLU A 654 1.65 -22.15 -5.80
N ARG A 655 1.40 -22.45 -7.07
CA ARG A 655 0.58 -23.60 -7.46
C ARG A 655 1.41 -24.87 -7.37
N PHE A 656 0.82 -25.91 -6.83
CA PHE A 656 1.43 -27.22 -6.83
C PHE A 656 1.39 -27.85 -8.23
N ALA A 657 2.52 -28.38 -8.66
CA ALA A 657 2.62 -29.15 -9.90
C ALA A 657 1.78 -30.43 -9.80
N ARG A 658 1.71 -31.01 -8.59
CA ARG A 658 0.89 -32.16 -8.26
C ARG A 658 -0.02 -31.87 -7.08
N PRO A 659 -1.35 -31.90 -7.23
CA PRO A 659 -2.27 -31.79 -6.10
C PRO A 659 -2.06 -32.91 -5.09
N ILE A 660 -2.13 -32.60 -3.80
CA ILE A 660 -2.04 -33.59 -2.71
C ILE A 660 -3.45 -33.96 -2.25
N THR A 661 -3.83 -35.19 -2.47
CA THR A 661 -5.18 -35.72 -2.23
C THR A 661 -5.51 -35.82 -0.74
N LEU A 662 -6.80 -35.89 -0.39
CA LEU A 662 -7.24 -36.13 0.97
C LEU A 662 -6.72 -37.44 1.54
N ALA A 663 -6.65 -38.51 0.71
CA ALA A 663 -6.11 -39.81 1.13
C ALA A 663 -4.64 -39.72 1.55
N GLU A 664 -3.82 -38.92 0.81
CA GLU A 664 -2.44 -38.68 1.16
C GLU A 664 -2.29 -37.84 2.44
N LEU A 665 -3.19 -36.87 2.66
CA LEU A 665 -3.22 -36.08 3.90
C LEU A 665 -3.55 -36.97 5.12
N GLN A 666 -4.51 -37.88 4.97
CA GLN A 666 -4.87 -38.82 6.02
C GLN A 666 -3.73 -39.79 6.38
N GLN A 667 -2.88 -40.16 5.39
CA GLN A 667 -1.67 -40.95 5.66
C GLN A 667 -0.60 -40.14 6.44
N MET A 668 -0.70 -38.82 6.49
CA MET A 668 0.16 -37.92 7.27
C MET A 668 -0.53 -37.45 8.57
N ASP A 669 -1.57 -38.14 9.03
CA ASP A 669 -2.37 -37.77 10.21
C ASP A 669 -3.06 -36.40 10.11
N ILE A 670 -3.36 -35.97 8.89
CA ILE A 670 -4.09 -34.73 8.64
C ILE A 670 -5.50 -35.06 8.16
N PRO A 671 -6.52 -34.96 9.02
CA PRO A 671 -7.90 -35.20 8.62
C PRO A 671 -8.40 -34.10 7.69
N GLN A 672 -9.55 -34.34 7.05
CA GLN A 672 -10.18 -33.33 6.18
C GLN A 672 -10.34 -31.97 6.92
N PRO A 673 -9.71 -30.89 6.42
CA PRO A 673 -9.79 -29.61 7.08
C PRO A 673 -11.16 -28.98 6.84
N GLN A 674 -11.91 -28.75 7.91
CA GLN A 674 -13.17 -27.97 7.89
C GLN A 674 -12.90 -26.51 8.25
N ASN A 675 -11.93 -26.28 9.15
CA ASN A 675 -11.45 -24.96 9.62
C ASN A 675 -9.94 -24.88 9.42
N PRO A 676 -9.34 -23.67 9.47
CA PRO A 676 -7.90 -23.52 9.47
C PRO A 676 -7.23 -24.41 10.51
N ARG A 677 -6.35 -25.30 10.07
CA ARG A 677 -5.69 -26.28 10.91
C ARG A 677 -4.20 -26.10 10.91
N ARG A 678 -3.60 -25.96 12.09
CA ARG A 678 -2.14 -25.95 12.24
C ARG A 678 -1.57 -27.34 11.98
N ILE A 679 -0.47 -27.41 11.25
CA ILE A 679 0.30 -28.62 10.96
C ILE A 679 1.76 -28.44 11.41
N THR A 680 2.49 -29.55 11.53
CA THR A 680 3.91 -29.50 11.90
C THR A 680 4.78 -29.06 10.72
N ALA A 681 6.02 -28.66 11.00
CA ALA A 681 6.99 -28.29 9.98
C ALA A 681 7.34 -29.48 9.08
N GLU A 682 7.38 -30.71 9.64
CA GLU A 682 7.64 -31.95 8.91
C GLU A 682 6.47 -32.27 7.96
N GLN A 683 5.22 -32.14 8.45
CA GLN A 683 4.03 -32.32 7.61
C GLN A 683 4.00 -31.30 6.46
N PHE A 684 4.31 -30.03 6.76
CA PHE A 684 4.42 -29.00 5.73
C PHE A 684 5.49 -29.38 4.70
N ALA A 685 6.68 -29.74 5.14
CA ALA A 685 7.79 -30.10 4.27
C ALA A 685 7.43 -31.30 3.35
N ALA A 686 6.78 -32.32 3.90
CA ALA A 686 6.35 -33.51 3.14
C ALA A 686 5.32 -33.14 2.07
N ILE A 687 4.32 -32.31 2.43
CA ILE A 687 3.28 -31.85 1.50
C ILE A 687 3.88 -30.97 0.40
N TYR A 688 4.71 -29.98 0.79
CA TYR A 688 5.30 -29.01 -0.13
C TYR A 688 6.24 -29.71 -1.15
N LYS A 689 7.14 -30.59 -0.67
CA LYS A 689 8.03 -31.38 -1.56
C LYS A 689 7.25 -32.20 -2.57
N ARG A 690 6.22 -32.94 -2.12
CA ARG A 690 5.37 -33.75 -3.03
C ARG A 690 4.59 -32.88 -4.00
N GLY A 691 4.04 -31.76 -3.53
CA GLY A 691 3.25 -30.82 -4.34
C GLY A 691 4.07 -30.14 -5.42
N MET A 692 5.32 -29.79 -5.14
CA MET A 692 6.23 -29.13 -6.07
C MET A 692 7.06 -30.10 -6.93
N ASN A 693 6.94 -31.43 -6.71
CA ASN A 693 7.76 -32.48 -7.36
C ASN A 693 9.27 -32.29 -7.11
N LEU A 694 9.64 -31.97 -5.86
CA LEU A 694 11.01 -31.74 -5.41
C LEU A 694 11.65 -33.02 -4.84
#